data_8752ef8dbd6283b394b2cb5f7e022845
#
_entry.id   8752ef8dbd6283b394b2cb5f7e022845
#
_cell.length_a   1.000
_cell.length_b   1.000
_cell.length_c   1.000
_cell.angle_alpha   90.00
_cell.angle_beta   90.00
_cell.angle_gamma   90.00
#
_symmetry.space_group_name_H-M   'P 1'
#
loop_
_entity.id
_entity.type
_entity.pdbx_description
1 polymer ?
#
loop_
_entity_poly.entity_id
_entity_poly.type
_entity_poly.pdbx_seq_one_letter_code
_entity_poly.pdbx_strand_id
1 'polypeptide(L)'
;MDLRLLSFALGASSSLLWPWLPSLAWGGLLLSLLIPLAYCRTWRWLFLLLGILWMQANLAYRLAWLERLGDQTSHMITAELQSAEPEGDKFVRLLLRVSTLDEQPVTPEPLIRVNAYQALPAMTVGSRITLVTSLKPAHGLANEAGLDGRRLLLGKGITATGNLRRVIDIQQAPVGWRERWLGAATESWRPLDHAPLLAALTFGEQSGITDAQWELFRGSGLTHIIAISGQHIALVAVLGWWLGRLFGLRGAIITSLLFAAVYSALAGFAVATERALIMVLVWSVLRWSRREWPAWRIWLWAFVVLTLWDPFALYSAGFWLSFLAVAILLLVGYLHDKPGLWQIQLWLLLGLLPLQLALFEGIAPLAMVINLLAVPLFCIAIIPLALIGVLLAPLFTSLAYGLFWLADLGLGWVLTILNWLADQLQLWWPLPGWWLPLCTLLLLIWFAAKWRPARWLLLPGLCALLLALWPTPARWQLRVLDVGQGLAVLISKGERAILYDTGDRYPGGYNMADAVILPQLSHLGIRVIDRLIISHKDRDHAGNRKRLLSAMPVRHELSSYPFSGGTTLCQRGQQWRWQGLSFAVLWPERPGGGRNNDGCVVRISDGQRSVLLSADIERQAEQRLVALEGEGLASTLLVSPHHGSRTSSTPPFVAAVAAKEVIHSAGFMNQWGFPRPDVVARYRDARQWITGQQGAMLVEPTAAGLSVTAERDVGPWYRRSGEWWRPRVWFEQ
;
A
#
# COMPACT_ATOMS: atom_id res chain seq x y z
N MET A 1 -23.79 -19.52 -19.45
CA MET A 1 -23.95 -18.43 -18.48
C MET A 1 -22.62 -18.13 -17.81
N ASP A 2 -21.92 -19.10 -17.34
CA ASP A 2 -20.70 -18.98 -16.54
C ASP A 2 -19.53 -18.33 -17.28
N LEU A 3 -19.31 -18.71 -18.55
CA LEU A 3 -18.32 -18.05 -19.42
C LEU A 3 -18.64 -16.56 -19.69
N ARG A 4 -19.91 -16.16 -19.60
CA ARG A 4 -20.30 -14.74 -19.74
C ARG A 4 -19.91 -13.95 -18.50
N LEU A 5 -20.22 -14.49 -17.30
CA LEU A 5 -19.82 -13.87 -16.03
C LEU A 5 -18.31 -13.79 -15.91
N LEU A 6 -17.61 -14.86 -16.27
CA LEU A 6 -16.15 -14.89 -16.29
C LEU A 6 -15.59 -13.84 -17.26
N SER A 7 -16.16 -13.73 -18.46
CA SER A 7 -15.74 -12.73 -19.45
C SER A 7 -15.95 -11.31 -18.93
N PHE A 8 -17.07 -11.01 -18.28
CA PHE A 8 -17.30 -9.71 -17.65
C PHE A 8 -16.25 -9.44 -16.56
N ALA A 9 -16.01 -10.41 -15.67
CA ALA A 9 -15.02 -10.29 -14.61
C ALA A 9 -13.61 -10.03 -15.15
N LEU A 10 -13.20 -10.73 -16.22
CA LEU A 10 -11.92 -10.50 -16.91
C LEU A 10 -11.86 -9.12 -17.57
N GLY A 11 -12.94 -8.69 -18.23
CA GLY A 11 -13.04 -7.37 -18.82
C GLY A 11 -12.91 -6.25 -17.77
N ALA A 12 -13.61 -6.36 -16.66
CA ALA A 12 -13.50 -5.42 -15.55
C ALA A 12 -12.10 -5.42 -14.92
N SER A 13 -11.54 -6.61 -14.67
CA SER A 13 -10.20 -6.76 -14.09
C SER A 13 -9.08 -6.24 -14.98
N SER A 14 -9.30 -6.15 -16.30
CA SER A 14 -8.32 -5.58 -17.25
C SER A 14 -7.92 -4.15 -16.90
N SER A 15 -8.80 -3.40 -16.19
CA SER A 15 -8.54 -2.03 -15.73
C SER A 15 -7.28 -1.90 -14.86
N LEU A 16 -6.86 -2.98 -14.22
CA LEU A 16 -5.61 -3.01 -13.44
C LEU A 16 -4.34 -2.89 -14.30
N LEU A 17 -4.47 -3.18 -15.60
CA LEU A 17 -3.35 -3.22 -16.55
C LEU A 17 -3.40 -2.07 -17.57
N TRP A 18 -4.44 -1.24 -17.56
CA TRP A 18 -4.53 -0.14 -18.51
C TRP A 18 -3.37 0.84 -18.34
N PRO A 19 -2.70 1.24 -19.43
CA PRO A 19 -1.58 2.18 -19.36
C PRO A 19 -2.04 3.61 -19.02
N TRP A 20 -3.29 3.97 -19.31
CA TRP A 20 -3.97 5.20 -18.90
C TRP A 20 -5.47 4.95 -18.77
N LEU A 21 -6.17 5.88 -18.13
CA LEU A 21 -7.63 5.83 -18.06
C LEU A 21 -8.20 6.20 -19.43
N PRO A 22 -8.89 5.27 -20.15
CA PRO A 22 -9.41 5.56 -21.47
C PRO A 22 -10.48 6.65 -21.45
N SER A 23 -10.51 7.54 -22.44
CA SER A 23 -11.56 8.56 -22.57
C SER A 23 -12.92 7.93 -22.93
N LEU A 24 -14.01 8.63 -22.62
CA LEU A 24 -15.37 8.18 -22.97
C LEU A 24 -15.58 8.07 -24.49
N ALA A 25 -14.80 8.78 -25.31
CA ALA A 25 -14.82 8.61 -26.78
C ALA A 25 -14.45 7.18 -27.19
N TRP A 26 -13.51 6.55 -26.52
CA TRP A 26 -13.20 5.12 -26.70
C TRP A 26 -14.37 4.23 -26.31
N GLY A 27 -15.10 4.62 -25.27
CA GLY A 27 -16.34 3.94 -24.87
C GLY A 27 -17.36 3.93 -26.02
N GLY A 28 -17.50 5.06 -26.74
CA GLY A 28 -18.34 5.16 -27.93
C GLY A 28 -17.94 4.21 -29.06
N LEU A 29 -16.62 4.15 -29.35
CA LEU A 29 -16.07 3.19 -30.32
C LEU A 29 -16.32 1.74 -29.89
N LEU A 30 -16.06 1.42 -28.63
CA LEU A 30 -16.29 0.09 -28.07
C LEU A 30 -17.80 -0.26 -28.05
N LEU A 31 -18.68 0.71 -27.77
CA LEU A 31 -20.14 0.52 -27.85
C LEU A 31 -20.59 0.13 -29.27
N SER A 32 -19.98 0.68 -30.32
CA SER A 32 -20.30 0.30 -31.69
C SER A 32 -20.03 -1.17 -32.00
N LEU A 33 -19.12 -1.82 -31.27
CA LEU A 33 -18.84 -3.24 -31.39
C LEU A 33 -19.87 -4.14 -30.69
N LEU A 34 -20.68 -3.60 -29.77
CA LEU A 34 -21.69 -4.39 -29.06
C LEU A 34 -22.75 -4.94 -30.00
N ILE A 35 -23.18 -4.16 -31.00
CA ILE A 35 -24.21 -4.54 -31.97
C ILE A 35 -23.77 -5.76 -32.80
N PRO A 36 -22.62 -5.73 -33.51
CA PRO A 36 -22.17 -6.88 -34.28
C PRO A 36 -21.84 -8.09 -33.41
N LEU A 37 -21.28 -7.91 -32.20
CA LEU A 37 -21.02 -9.02 -31.27
C LEU A 37 -22.31 -9.67 -30.78
N ALA A 38 -23.36 -8.90 -30.52
CA ALA A 38 -24.68 -9.41 -30.17
C ALA A 38 -25.31 -10.13 -31.36
N TYR A 39 -25.27 -9.55 -32.55
CA TYR A 39 -25.77 -10.14 -33.80
C TYR A 39 -25.11 -11.48 -34.12
N CYS A 40 -23.79 -11.56 -34.03
CA CYS A 40 -23.02 -12.80 -34.24
C CYS A 40 -23.13 -13.79 -33.10
N ARG A 41 -23.96 -13.53 -32.09
CA ARG A 41 -24.12 -14.37 -30.87
C ARG A 41 -22.83 -14.71 -30.13
N THR A 42 -21.80 -13.86 -30.25
CA THR A 42 -20.50 -14.02 -29.58
C THR A 42 -20.55 -13.46 -28.15
N TRP A 43 -21.45 -13.97 -27.34
CA TRP A 43 -21.77 -13.47 -25.98
C TRP A 43 -20.58 -13.33 -25.06
N ARG A 44 -19.53 -14.13 -25.23
CA ARG A 44 -18.31 -14.03 -24.44
C ARG A 44 -17.61 -12.70 -24.61
N TRP A 45 -17.40 -12.28 -25.85
CA TRP A 45 -16.76 -11.01 -26.18
C TRP A 45 -17.64 -9.82 -25.82
N LEU A 46 -18.95 -9.96 -25.97
CA LEU A 46 -19.92 -8.96 -25.53
C LEU A 46 -19.79 -8.68 -24.02
N PHE A 47 -19.78 -9.72 -23.17
CA PHE A 47 -19.67 -9.54 -21.73
C PHE A 47 -18.28 -9.05 -21.29
N LEU A 48 -17.22 -9.45 -21.97
CA LEU A 48 -15.89 -8.89 -21.75
C LEU A 48 -15.86 -7.39 -22.01
N LEU A 49 -16.43 -6.97 -23.14
CA LEU A 49 -16.52 -5.57 -23.52
C LEU A 49 -17.40 -4.77 -22.55
N LEU A 50 -18.51 -5.33 -22.10
CA LEU A 50 -19.37 -4.72 -21.07
C LEU A 50 -18.61 -4.50 -19.75
N GLY A 51 -17.75 -5.45 -19.34
CA GLY A 51 -16.90 -5.28 -18.16
C GLY A 51 -15.88 -4.15 -18.31
N ILE A 52 -15.25 -4.03 -19.48
CA ILE A 52 -14.33 -2.93 -19.80
C ILE A 52 -15.07 -1.58 -19.74
N LEU A 53 -16.20 -1.47 -20.45
CA LEU A 53 -17.00 -0.25 -20.51
C LEU A 53 -17.54 0.17 -19.15
N TRP A 54 -17.99 -0.79 -18.35
CA TRP A 54 -18.44 -0.53 -16.99
C TRP A 54 -17.35 0.11 -16.16
N MET A 55 -16.14 -0.47 -16.16
CA MET A 55 -15.02 0.06 -15.41
C MET A 55 -14.61 1.43 -15.90
N GLN A 56 -14.51 1.63 -17.21
CA GLN A 56 -14.18 2.93 -17.81
C GLN A 56 -15.16 4.01 -17.37
N ALA A 57 -16.46 3.77 -17.53
CA ALA A 57 -17.49 4.74 -17.19
C ALA A 57 -17.51 5.08 -15.70
N ASN A 58 -17.43 4.05 -14.82
CA ASN A 58 -17.45 4.26 -13.39
C ASN A 58 -16.19 4.96 -12.85
N LEU A 59 -15.01 4.57 -13.30
CA LEU A 59 -13.77 5.23 -12.90
C LEU A 59 -13.77 6.69 -13.35
N ALA A 60 -14.12 6.95 -14.61
CA ALA A 60 -14.23 8.31 -15.11
C ALA A 60 -15.23 9.15 -14.30
N TYR A 61 -16.43 8.61 -14.02
CA TYR A 61 -17.46 9.28 -13.23
C TYR A 61 -17.00 9.57 -11.79
N ARG A 62 -16.41 8.58 -11.11
CA ARG A 62 -15.98 8.70 -9.71
C ARG A 62 -14.76 9.59 -9.52
N LEU A 63 -13.94 9.78 -10.55
CA LEU A 63 -12.72 10.60 -10.48
C LEU A 63 -12.90 12.01 -11.06
N ALA A 64 -13.97 12.28 -11.81
CA ALA A 64 -14.21 13.56 -12.48
C ALA A 64 -14.16 14.79 -11.54
N TRP A 65 -14.59 14.63 -10.29
CA TRP A 65 -14.58 15.71 -9.30
C TRP A 65 -13.17 16.23 -8.98
N LEU A 66 -12.12 15.41 -9.19
CA LEU A 66 -10.73 15.80 -8.96
C LEU A 66 -10.29 16.98 -9.84
N GLU A 67 -10.92 17.19 -10.99
CA GLU A 67 -10.65 18.33 -11.86
C GLU A 67 -11.00 19.67 -11.19
N ARG A 68 -11.93 19.65 -10.22
CA ARG A 68 -12.34 20.85 -9.48
C ARG A 68 -11.32 21.28 -8.42
N LEU A 69 -10.36 20.41 -8.05
CA LEU A 69 -9.32 20.79 -7.07
C LEU A 69 -8.37 21.84 -7.65
N GLY A 70 -8.13 21.83 -8.97
CA GLY A 70 -7.26 22.80 -9.64
C GLY A 70 -5.90 22.96 -8.95
N ASP A 71 -5.34 24.17 -9.00
CA ASP A 71 -4.08 24.55 -8.35
C ASP A 71 -4.27 25.19 -6.97
N GLN A 72 -5.49 25.21 -6.44
CA GLN A 72 -5.77 25.83 -5.14
C GLN A 72 -5.13 25.01 -4.01
N THR A 73 -4.55 25.72 -3.05
CA THR A 73 -3.87 25.09 -1.91
C THR A 73 -4.81 24.76 -0.74
N SER A 74 -6.05 25.28 -0.76
CA SER A 74 -7.06 25.01 0.27
C SER A 74 -8.47 25.17 -0.26
N HIS A 75 -9.37 24.30 0.22
CA HIS A 75 -10.76 24.22 -0.16
C HIS A 75 -11.66 24.21 1.07
N MET A 76 -12.82 24.80 0.95
CA MET A 76 -13.89 24.65 1.92
C MET A 76 -14.76 23.46 1.53
N ILE A 77 -14.89 22.50 2.44
CA ILE A 77 -15.71 21.32 2.21
C ILE A 77 -16.75 21.15 3.29
N THR A 78 -17.95 20.69 2.90
CA THR A 78 -18.91 20.11 3.83
C THR A 78 -18.95 18.62 3.59
N ALA A 79 -18.79 17.86 4.65
CA ALA A 79 -18.66 16.41 4.57
C ALA A 79 -19.30 15.72 5.76
N GLU A 80 -19.67 14.46 5.57
CA GLU A 80 -20.11 13.56 6.64
C GLU A 80 -18.93 12.77 7.19
N LEU A 81 -18.76 12.75 8.50
CA LEU A 81 -17.73 11.98 9.18
C LEU A 81 -18.05 10.49 9.14
N GLN A 82 -17.19 9.71 8.49
CA GLN A 82 -17.32 8.25 8.41
C GLN A 82 -16.50 7.55 9.51
N SER A 83 -15.29 8.04 9.79
CA SER A 83 -14.48 7.61 10.93
C SER A 83 -13.51 8.71 11.38
N ALA A 84 -13.11 8.65 12.66
CA ALA A 84 -12.05 9.48 13.24
C ALA A 84 -11.12 8.56 14.02
N GLU A 85 -9.95 8.28 13.49
CA GLU A 85 -8.98 7.34 14.05
C GLU A 85 -7.78 8.11 14.61
N PRO A 86 -7.50 8.04 15.92
CA PRO A 86 -6.29 8.63 16.49
C PRO A 86 -5.06 7.85 16.00
N GLU A 87 -4.04 8.55 15.52
CA GLU A 87 -2.74 7.99 15.14
C GLU A 87 -1.69 8.39 16.19
N GLY A 88 -1.63 7.61 17.23
CA GLY A 88 -0.89 7.95 18.44
C GLY A 88 -1.41 9.26 19.06
N ASP A 89 -0.52 10.00 19.76
CA ASP A 89 -0.87 11.28 20.42
C ASP A 89 -0.74 12.52 19.53
N LYS A 90 -0.48 12.35 18.22
CA LYS A 90 0.01 13.45 17.38
C LYS A 90 -0.97 13.97 16.36
N PHE A 91 -1.86 13.15 15.85
CA PHE A 91 -2.88 13.58 14.90
C PHE A 91 -4.06 12.62 14.86
N VAL A 92 -5.19 13.10 14.36
CA VAL A 92 -6.39 12.29 14.11
C VAL A 92 -6.59 12.17 12.61
N ARG A 93 -6.79 10.96 12.14
CA ARG A 93 -7.14 10.67 10.74
C ARG A 93 -8.66 10.68 10.60
N LEU A 94 -9.17 11.62 9.80
CA LEU A 94 -10.59 11.73 9.48
C LEU A 94 -10.86 11.07 8.12
N LEU A 95 -11.84 10.21 8.05
CA LEU A 95 -12.41 9.70 6.82
C LEU A 95 -13.74 10.43 6.58
N LEU A 96 -13.85 11.14 5.47
CA LEU A 96 -14.92 12.08 5.18
C LEU A 96 -15.56 11.77 3.83
N ARG A 97 -16.90 11.75 3.78
CA ARG A 97 -17.69 11.72 2.55
C ARG A 97 -18.11 13.14 2.21
N VAL A 98 -17.58 13.66 1.12
CA VAL A 98 -17.75 15.09 0.77
C VAL A 98 -19.06 15.27 0.01
N SER A 99 -19.92 16.17 0.51
CA SER A 99 -21.17 16.57 -0.15
C SER A 99 -21.02 17.87 -0.94
N THR A 100 -20.20 18.82 -0.45
CA THR A 100 -19.92 20.07 -1.18
C THR A 100 -18.42 20.42 -1.18
N LEU A 101 -17.96 21.00 -2.27
CA LEU A 101 -16.62 21.55 -2.44
C LEU A 101 -16.79 23.02 -2.86
N ASP A 102 -16.23 23.95 -2.08
CA ASP A 102 -16.34 25.39 -2.29
C ASP A 102 -17.79 25.81 -2.54
N GLU A 103 -18.68 25.37 -1.62
CA GLU A 103 -20.14 25.59 -1.61
C GLU A 103 -20.93 24.91 -2.75
N GLN A 104 -20.26 24.27 -3.71
CA GLN A 104 -20.90 23.58 -4.82
C GLN A 104 -21.07 22.07 -4.53
N PRO A 105 -22.23 21.48 -4.83
CA PRO A 105 -22.44 20.06 -4.63
C PRO A 105 -21.50 19.20 -5.49
N VAL A 106 -21.00 18.10 -4.92
CA VAL A 106 -20.14 17.15 -5.60
C VAL A 106 -20.87 15.82 -5.77
N THR A 107 -20.97 15.36 -7.02
CA THR A 107 -21.60 14.08 -7.35
C THR A 107 -20.70 13.26 -8.28
N PRO A 108 -20.44 12.00 -7.95
CA PRO A 108 -20.80 11.29 -6.72
C PRO A 108 -20.03 11.84 -5.52
N GLU A 109 -20.57 11.69 -4.31
CA GLU A 109 -19.92 12.11 -3.08
C GLU A 109 -18.62 11.33 -2.85
N PRO A 110 -17.44 11.95 -3.01
CA PRO A 110 -16.18 11.24 -2.89
C PRO A 110 -15.79 10.98 -1.43
N LEU A 111 -15.11 9.86 -1.23
CA LEU A 111 -14.47 9.56 0.04
C LEU A 111 -13.05 10.15 0.04
N ILE A 112 -12.74 10.94 1.06
CA ILE A 112 -11.43 11.56 1.24
C ILE A 112 -10.86 11.28 2.62
N ARG A 113 -9.54 11.34 2.72
CA ARG A 113 -8.82 11.19 3.99
C ARG A 113 -8.13 12.50 4.37
N VAL A 114 -8.44 13.02 5.55
CA VAL A 114 -7.88 14.28 6.06
C VAL A 114 -7.17 14.03 7.38
N ASN A 115 -5.93 14.49 7.52
CA ASN A 115 -5.18 14.44 8.77
C ASN A 115 -5.37 15.75 9.55
N ALA A 116 -5.70 15.65 10.81
CA ALA A 116 -5.86 16.78 11.73
C ALA A 116 -4.76 16.73 12.81
N TYR A 117 -3.84 17.68 12.76
CA TYR A 117 -2.73 17.81 13.71
C TYR A 117 -3.05 18.72 14.89
N GLN A 118 -4.22 19.33 14.89
CA GLN A 118 -4.74 20.17 15.97
C GLN A 118 -5.75 19.38 16.81
N ALA A 119 -5.95 19.81 18.05
CA ALA A 119 -7.01 19.26 18.87
C ALA A 119 -8.36 19.46 18.20
N LEU A 120 -9.13 18.38 18.11
CA LEU A 120 -10.47 18.40 17.53
C LEU A 120 -11.52 18.44 18.65
N PRO A 121 -12.63 19.16 18.46
CA PRO A 121 -13.79 19.00 19.32
C PRO A 121 -14.32 17.57 19.21
N ALA A 122 -15.01 17.09 20.24
CA ALA A 122 -15.64 15.79 20.21
C ALA A 122 -16.67 15.72 19.06
N MET A 123 -16.55 14.67 18.22
CA MET A 123 -17.41 14.47 17.05
C MET A 123 -17.91 13.04 17.03
N THR A 124 -19.17 12.87 16.69
CA THR A 124 -19.77 11.54 16.49
C THR A 124 -19.74 11.16 15.02
N VAL A 125 -19.59 9.86 14.72
CA VAL A 125 -19.71 9.34 13.35
C VAL A 125 -21.09 9.71 12.78
N GLY A 126 -21.14 10.12 11.50
CA GLY A 126 -22.34 10.65 10.87
C GLY A 126 -22.53 12.17 11.05
N SER A 127 -21.72 12.85 11.88
CA SER A 127 -21.78 14.31 12.01
C SER A 127 -21.44 15.00 10.69
N ARG A 128 -22.17 16.05 10.36
CA ARG A 128 -21.90 16.91 9.21
C ARG A 128 -20.95 18.02 9.60
N ILE A 129 -19.81 18.10 8.92
CA ILE A 129 -18.72 18.99 9.28
C ILE A 129 -18.40 19.89 8.10
N THR A 130 -18.32 21.21 8.37
CA THR A 130 -17.78 22.17 7.41
C THR A 130 -16.38 22.58 7.85
N LEU A 131 -15.41 22.37 6.97
CA LEU A 131 -14.01 22.60 7.29
C LEU A 131 -13.21 23.12 6.08
N VAL A 132 -12.11 23.82 6.39
CA VAL A 132 -11.10 24.22 5.40
C VAL A 132 -9.96 23.22 5.44
N THR A 133 -9.63 22.65 4.30
CA THR A 133 -8.58 21.63 4.17
C THR A 133 -7.74 21.85 2.92
N SER A 134 -6.45 21.52 3.01
CA SER A 134 -5.61 21.40 1.82
C SER A 134 -5.87 20.03 1.20
N LEU A 135 -6.44 19.97 -0.01
CA LEU A 135 -6.72 18.73 -0.72
C LEU A 135 -5.74 18.51 -1.85
N LYS A 136 -5.43 17.25 -2.08
CA LYS A 136 -4.67 16.80 -3.24
C LYS A 136 -5.21 15.45 -3.68
N PRO A 137 -5.16 15.12 -4.99
CA PRO A 137 -5.52 13.79 -5.48
C PRO A 137 -4.78 12.69 -4.73
N ALA A 138 -5.39 11.50 -4.63
CA ALA A 138 -4.78 10.36 -3.98
C ALA A 138 -3.37 10.14 -4.51
N HIS A 139 -2.39 10.20 -3.63
CA HIS A 139 -0.98 10.06 -3.94
C HIS A 139 -0.33 9.13 -2.93
N GLY A 140 0.65 8.36 -3.39
CA GLY A 140 1.47 7.49 -2.56
C GLY A 140 2.88 7.48 -3.09
N LEU A 141 3.82 6.99 -2.32
CA LEU A 141 5.18 6.77 -2.76
C LEU A 141 5.18 5.74 -3.90
N ALA A 142 6.00 5.96 -4.92
CA ALA A 142 6.14 5.07 -6.05
C ALA A 142 7.60 4.62 -6.18
N ASN A 143 7.86 3.40 -5.76
CA ASN A 143 9.13 2.72 -5.91
C ASN A 143 8.91 1.39 -6.64
N GLU A 144 9.98 0.76 -7.11
CA GLU A 144 9.92 -0.56 -7.75
C GLU A 144 9.36 -1.62 -6.79
N ALA A 145 9.75 -1.52 -5.53
CA ALA A 145 9.35 -2.40 -4.43
C ALA A 145 8.56 -1.64 -3.36
N GLY A 146 7.86 -2.40 -2.52
CA GLY A 146 7.05 -1.87 -1.43
C GLY A 146 5.59 -1.62 -1.79
N LEU A 147 4.84 -1.06 -0.85
CA LEU A 147 3.40 -0.86 -1.00
C LEU A 147 3.09 0.36 -1.88
N ASP A 148 2.31 0.15 -2.94
CA ASP A 148 1.76 1.24 -3.74
C ASP A 148 0.67 1.98 -2.96
N GLY A 149 1.05 3.12 -2.37
CA GLY A 149 0.15 3.92 -1.52
C GLY A 149 -1.07 4.45 -2.26
N ARG A 150 -0.97 4.78 -3.57
CA ARG A 150 -2.11 5.24 -4.37
C ARG A 150 -3.09 4.09 -4.62
N ARG A 151 -2.60 2.92 -5.00
CA ARG A 151 -3.42 1.73 -5.14
C ARG A 151 -4.16 1.37 -3.84
N LEU A 152 -3.47 1.49 -2.70
CA LEU A 152 -4.05 1.26 -1.37
C LEU A 152 -5.20 2.23 -1.07
N LEU A 153 -5.03 3.51 -1.39
CA LEU A 153 -6.08 4.53 -1.21
C LEU A 153 -7.28 4.25 -2.12
N LEU A 154 -7.03 4.01 -3.41
CA LEU A 154 -8.08 3.68 -4.37
C LEU A 154 -8.83 2.41 -3.97
N GLY A 155 -8.13 1.37 -3.53
CA GLY A 155 -8.74 0.13 -3.04
C GLY A 155 -9.63 0.29 -1.79
N LYS A 156 -9.53 1.43 -1.11
CA LYS A 156 -10.43 1.87 -0.03
C LYS A 156 -11.48 2.89 -0.51
N GLY A 157 -11.54 3.18 -1.81
CA GLY A 157 -12.42 4.20 -2.38
C GLY A 157 -11.98 5.64 -2.10
N ILE A 158 -10.79 5.85 -1.52
CA ILE A 158 -10.26 7.18 -1.18
C ILE A 158 -9.63 7.79 -2.42
N THR A 159 -10.20 8.87 -2.93
CA THR A 159 -9.78 9.52 -4.17
C THR A 159 -8.94 10.77 -3.96
N ALA A 160 -9.00 11.37 -2.75
CA ALA A 160 -8.13 12.47 -2.37
C ALA A 160 -7.67 12.38 -0.91
N THR A 161 -6.57 13.06 -0.61
CA THR A 161 -6.02 13.18 0.74
C THR A 161 -5.75 14.65 1.07
N GLY A 162 -5.73 15.00 2.35
CA GLY A 162 -5.46 16.37 2.75
C GLY A 162 -5.08 16.54 4.22
N ASN A 163 -4.83 17.81 4.58
CA ASN A 163 -4.58 18.20 5.95
C ASN A 163 -5.61 19.25 6.37
N LEU A 164 -6.17 19.08 7.56
CA LEU A 164 -7.10 20.02 8.15
C LEU A 164 -6.39 21.35 8.45
N ARG A 165 -6.98 22.46 8.00
CA ARG A 165 -6.54 23.83 8.31
C ARG A 165 -7.39 24.42 9.43
N ARG A 166 -8.71 24.34 9.32
CA ARG A 166 -9.65 24.90 10.28
C ARG A 166 -10.99 24.19 10.19
N VAL A 167 -11.63 23.98 11.32
CA VAL A 167 -13.05 23.58 11.43
C VAL A 167 -13.88 24.87 11.47
N ILE A 168 -14.93 24.95 10.66
CA ILE A 168 -15.84 26.09 10.59
C ILE A 168 -17.10 25.81 11.42
N ASP A 169 -17.75 24.66 11.14
CA ASP A 169 -19.01 24.26 11.78
C ASP A 169 -19.08 22.75 11.97
N ILE A 170 -19.78 22.32 13.00
CA ILE A 170 -20.04 20.91 13.29
C ILE A 170 -21.50 20.73 13.67
N GLN A 171 -22.25 20.03 12.85
CA GLN A 171 -23.60 19.59 13.14
C GLN A 171 -23.52 18.15 13.67
N GLN A 172 -23.60 18.01 14.98
CA GLN A 172 -23.47 16.71 15.63
C GLN A 172 -24.59 15.76 15.23
N ALA A 173 -24.24 14.54 14.85
CA ALA A 173 -25.20 13.47 14.72
C ALA A 173 -25.51 12.87 16.10
N PRO A 174 -26.73 12.35 16.31
CA PRO A 174 -27.03 11.59 17.52
C PRO A 174 -26.11 10.37 17.60
N VAL A 175 -25.70 10.03 18.82
CA VAL A 175 -24.87 8.81 19.05
C VAL A 175 -25.62 7.59 18.54
N GLY A 176 -25.03 6.93 17.56
CA GLY A 176 -25.57 5.76 16.91
C GLY A 176 -25.71 4.57 17.89
N TRP A 177 -26.43 3.52 17.48
CA TRP A 177 -26.53 2.30 18.27
C TRP A 177 -25.17 1.58 18.39
N ARG A 178 -24.36 1.60 17.29
CA ARG A 178 -23.01 1.00 17.26
C ARG A 178 -22.10 1.65 18.31
N GLU A 179 -22.08 2.98 18.39
CA GLU A 179 -21.26 3.73 19.35
C GLU A 179 -21.70 3.48 20.78
N ARG A 180 -23.02 3.37 21.03
CA ARG A 180 -23.55 3.01 22.38
C ARG A 180 -23.12 1.59 22.78
N TRP A 181 -23.14 0.65 21.86
CA TRP A 181 -22.72 -0.73 22.12
C TRP A 181 -21.20 -0.81 22.30
N LEU A 182 -20.43 -0.08 21.48
CA LEU A 182 -18.99 0.04 21.65
C LEU A 182 -18.64 0.65 23.02
N GLY A 183 -19.32 1.72 23.44
CA GLY A 183 -19.13 2.35 24.74
C GLY A 183 -19.38 1.36 25.90
N ALA A 184 -20.52 0.66 25.87
CA ALA A 184 -20.86 -0.35 26.90
C ALA A 184 -19.85 -1.51 26.94
N ALA A 185 -19.40 -1.98 25.77
CA ALA A 185 -18.37 -3.02 25.68
C ALA A 185 -17.02 -2.50 26.19
N THR A 186 -16.65 -1.26 25.85
CA THR A 186 -15.39 -0.63 26.29
C THR A 186 -15.30 -0.51 27.79
N GLU A 187 -16.37 -0.13 28.46
CA GLU A 187 -16.42 -0.11 29.92
C GLU A 187 -16.22 -1.51 30.53
N SER A 188 -16.79 -2.54 29.89
CA SER A 188 -16.69 -3.92 30.38
C SER A 188 -15.30 -4.54 30.22
N TRP A 189 -14.59 -4.26 29.10
CA TRP A 189 -13.26 -4.85 28.86
C TRP A 189 -12.09 -3.94 29.22
N ARG A 190 -12.35 -2.68 29.65
CA ARG A 190 -11.31 -1.71 30.00
C ARG A 190 -10.19 -2.24 30.92
N PRO A 191 -10.48 -3.10 31.93
CA PRO A 191 -9.43 -3.64 32.80
C PRO A 191 -8.65 -4.81 32.20
N LEU A 192 -8.94 -5.25 30.96
CA LEU A 192 -8.30 -6.41 30.35
C LEU A 192 -7.06 -6.00 29.55
N ASP A 193 -6.05 -6.87 29.53
CA ASP A 193 -4.75 -6.59 28.91
C ASP A 193 -4.81 -6.50 27.38
N HIS A 194 -5.73 -7.26 26.77
CA HIS A 194 -5.86 -7.33 25.31
C HIS A 194 -7.14 -6.65 24.79
N ALA A 195 -7.70 -5.70 25.54
CA ALA A 195 -8.87 -4.93 25.14
C ALA A 195 -8.80 -4.36 23.70
N PRO A 196 -7.65 -3.84 23.20
CA PRO A 196 -7.54 -3.41 21.82
C PRO A 196 -7.80 -4.53 20.78
N LEU A 197 -7.41 -5.77 21.08
CA LEU A 197 -7.67 -6.91 20.20
C LEU A 197 -9.15 -7.32 20.22
N LEU A 198 -9.81 -7.24 21.38
CA LEU A 198 -11.26 -7.46 21.50
C LEU A 198 -12.02 -6.42 20.67
N ALA A 199 -11.63 -5.15 20.72
CA ALA A 199 -12.20 -4.08 19.91
C ALA A 199 -12.00 -4.33 18.39
N ALA A 200 -10.80 -4.79 17.99
CA ALA A 200 -10.50 -5.13 16.61
C ALA A 200 -11.35 -6.31 16.10
N LEU A 201 -11.51 -7.37 16.89
CA LEU A 201 -12.25 -8.58 16.52
C LEU A 201 -13.78 -8.38 16.48
N THR A 202 -14.32 -7.42 17.24
CA THR A 202 -15.77 -7.23 17.36
C THR A 202 -16.29 -6.03 16.59
N PHE A 203 -15.63 -4.88 16.69
CA PHE A 203 -16.05 -3.62 16.04
C PHE A 203 -15.15 -3.19 14.88
N GLY A 204 -14.02 -3.88 14.65
CA GLY A 204 -13.04 -3.50 13.62
C GLY A 204 -12.15 -2.31 14.02
N GLU A 205 -12.17 -1.89 15.27
CA GLU A 205 -11.34 -0.80 15.78
C GLU A 205 -9.90 -1.27 15.99
N GLN A 206 -9.00 -0.85 15.12
CA GLN A 206 -7.60 -1.31 15.09
C GLN A 206 -6.60 -0.30 15.67
N SER A 207 -7.04 0.89 16.03
CA SER A 207 -6.19 2.01 16.47
C SER A 207 -5.37 1.72 17.74
N GLY A 208 -5.80 0.76 18.56
CA GLY A 208 -5.09 0.37 19.77
C GLY A 208 -4.06 -0.75 19.60
N ILE A 209 -3.92 -1.32 18.38
CA ILE A 209 -2.96 -2.40 18.12
C ILE A 209 -1.59 -1.77 17.82
N THR A 210 -0.55 -2.21 18.52
CA THR A 210 0.81 -1.68 18.36
C THR A 210 1.49 -2.21 17.09
N ASP A 211 2.49 -1.46 16.59
CA ASP A 211 3.29 -1.88 15.44
C ASP A 211 3.96 -3.25 15.67
N ALA A 212 4.46 -3.49 16.88
CA ALA A 212 5.05 -4.77 17.26
C ALA A 212 4.04 -5.94 17.17
N GLN A 213 2.80 -5.72 17.59
CA GLN A 213 1.74 -6.71 17.44
C GLN A 213 1.40 -6.94 15.96
N TRP A 214 1.35 -5.89 15.14
CA TRP A 214 1.15 -6.03 13.70
C TRP A 214 2.28 -6.80 13.01
N GLU A 215 3.54 -6.57 13.39
CA GLU A 215 4.68 -7.34 12.89
C GLU A 215 4.57 -8.82 13.30
N LEU A 216 4.19 -9.09 14.54
CA LEU A 216 3.97 -10.45 15.04
C LEU A 216 2.86 -11.18 14.28
N PHE A 217 1.71 -10.52 14.07
CA PHE A 217 0.60 -11.10 13.30
C PHE A 217 0.93 -11.30 11.82
N ARG A 218 1.70 -10.41 11.23
CA ARG A 218 2.19 -10.57 9.86
C ARG A 218 3.14 -11.76 9.74
N GLY A 219 4.12 -11.84 10.63
CA GLY A 219 5.09 -12.92 10.66
C GLY A 219 4.47 -14.29 10.93
N SER A 220 3.43 -14.34 11.76
CA SER A 220 2.68 -15.57 12.06
C SER A 220 1.63 -15.93 11.01
N GLY A 221 1.29 -15.02 10.08
CA GLY A 221 0.20 -15.20 9.11
C GLY A 221 -1.20 -15.01 9.67
N LEU A 222 -1.35 -14.44 10.88
CA LEU A 222 -2.64 -14.24 11.55
C LEU A 222 -3.31 -12.88 11.25
N THR A 223 -2.67 -12.00 10.51
CA THR A 223 -3.22 -10.66 10.17
C THR A 223 -4.67 -10.73 9.67
N HIS A 224 -5.01 -11.78 8.92
CA HIS A 224 -6.34 -11.96 8.33
C HIS A 224 -7.42 -12.32 9.35
N ILE A 225 -7.06 -12.76 10.56
CA ILE A 225 -7.99 -13.08 11.66
C ILE A 225 -8.19 -11.84 12.52
N ILE A 226 -7.15 -11.08 12.81
CA ILE A 226 -7.23 -9.88 13.67
C ILE A 226 -8.04 -8.76 12.98
N ALA A 227 -7.88 -8.60 11.67
CA ALA A 227 -8.81 -7.79 10.90
C ALA A 227 -10.12 -8.57 10.70
N ILE A 228 -11.28 -7.94 10.99
CA ILE A 228 -12.57 -8.60 10.73
C ILE A 228 -12.60 -9.09 9.28
N SER A 229 -12.77 -10.40 9.12
CA SER A 229 -12.63 -11.08 7.82
C SER A 229 -13.96 -11.68 7.35
N GLY A 230 -13.99 -12.08 6.07
CA GLY A 230 -15.13 -12.82 5.54
C GLY A 230 -15.44 -14.11 6.29
N GLN A 231 -14.46 -14.72 6.95
CA GLN A 231 -14.63 -15.91 7.78
C GLN A 231 -15.48 -15.63 9.03
N HIS A 232 -15.33 -14.46 9.66
CA HIS A 232 -16.15 -14.04 10.79
C HIS A 232 -17.62 -13.86 10.39
N ILE A 233 -17.87 -13.22 9.26
CA ILE A 233 -19.22 -13.05 8.70
C ILE A 233 -19.82 -14.41 8.34
N ALA A 234 -19.04 -15.31 7.73
CA ALA A 234 -19.49 -16.66 7.40
C ALA A 234 -19.86 -17.46 8.64
N LEU A 235 -19.05 -17.38 9.71
CA LEU A 235 -19.31 -18.03 11.01
C LEU A 235 -20.67 -17.59 11.57
N VAL A 236 -20.89 -16.27 11.65
CA VAL A 236 -22.14 -15.69 12.18
C VAL A 236 -23.32 -16.01 11.26
N ALA A 237 -23.14 -16.00 9.93
CA ALA A 237 -24.15 -16.39 8.97
C ALA A 237 -24.56 -17.88 9.11
N VAL A 238 -23.58 -18.77 9.33
CA VAL A 238 -23.83 -20.21 9.59
C VAL A 238 -24.58 -20.41 10.88
N LEU A 239 -24.24 -19.69 11.95
CA LEU A 239 -24.99 -19.71 13.19
C LEU A 239 -26.46 -19.27 12.99
N GLY A 240 -26.65 -18.14 12.29
CA GLY A 240 -27.99 -17.67 11.91
C GLY A 240 -28.75 -18.67 11.08
N TRP A 241 -28.09 -19.30 10.09
CA TRP A 241 -28.66 -20.38 9.30
C TRP A 241 -29.12 -21.55 10.16
N TRP A 242 -28.29 -21.99 11.08
CA TRP A 242 -28.59 -23.15 11.93
C TRP A 242 -29.79 -22.87 12.86
N LEU A 243 -29.82 -21.70 13.50
CA LEU A 243 -30.92 -21.27 14.32
C LEU A 243 -32.24 -21.13 13.51
N GLY A 244 -32.14 -20.54 12.31
CA GLY A 244 -33.30 -20.30 11.46
C GLY A 244 -33.88 -21.55 10.82
N ARG A 245 -33.16 -22.69 10.81
CA ARG A 245 -33.69 -23.99 10.33
C ARG A 245 -34.92 -24.47 11.11
N LEU A 246 -35.09 -24.00 12.34
CA LEU A 246 -36.29 -24.26 13.12
C LEU A 246 -37.57 -23.72 12.45
N PHE A 247 -37.42 -22.69 11.60
CA PHE A 247 -38.48 -22.04 10.84
C PHE A 247 -38.48 -22.44 9.34
N GLY A 248 -37.79 -23.56 9.03
CA GLY A 248 -37.64 -24.05 7.66
C GLY A 248 -36.60 -23.29 6.81
N LEU A 249 -36.54 -23.61 5.52
CA LEU A 249 -35.50 -23.06 4.60
C LEU A 249 -35.52 -21.53 4.51
N ARG A 250 -36.72 -20.92 4.42
CA ARG A 250 -36.83 -19.45 4.36
C ARG A 250 -36.38 -18.78 5.65
N GLY A 251 -36.77 -19.38 6.79
CA GLY A 251 -36.28 -18.92 8.09
C GLY A 251 -34.76 -18.96 8.17
N ALA A 252 -34.13 -20.06 7.76
CA ALA A 252 -32.69 -20.21 7.73
C ALA A 252 -31.98 -19.13 6.87
N ILE A 253 -32.56 -18.83 5.68
CA ILE A 253 -32.00 -17.79 4.80
C ILE A 253 -32.11 -16.40 5.45
N ILE A 254 -33.29 -16.06 5.99
CA ILE A 254 -33.54 -14.74 6.60
C ILE A 254 -32.64 -14.52 7.81
N THR A 255 -32.56 -15.48 8.72
CA THR A 255 -31.74 -15.35 9.94
C THR A 255 -30.26 -15.35 9.62
N SER A 256 -29.79 -16.14 8.64
CA SER A 256 -28.41 -16.10 8.17
C SER A 256 -28.02 -14.71 7.67
N LEU A 257 -28.87 -14.12 6.80
CA LEU A 257 -28.65 -12.78 6.28
C LEU A 257 -28.73 -11.70 7.35
N LEU A 258 -29.70 -11.81 8.27
CA LEU A 258 -29.86 -10.88 9.39
C LEU A 258 -28.63 -10.87 10.32
N PHE A 259 -28.14 -12.03 10.70
CA PHE A 259 -26.95 -12.16 11.53
C PHE A 259 -25.70 -11.60 10.86
N ALA A 260 -25.50 -11.91 9.57
CA ALA A 260 -24.42 -11.34 8.77
C ALA A 260 -24.53 -9.82 8.67
N ALA A 261 -25.72 -9.27 8.45
CA ALA A 261 -25.95 -7.83 8.35
C ALA A 261 -25.72 -7.11 9.68
N VAL A 262 -26.21 -7.66 10.79
CA VAL A 262 -26.00 -7.08 12.12
C VAL A 262 -24.52 -7.05 12.48
N TYR A 263 -23.80 -8.13 12.24
CA TYR A 263 -22.36 -8.13 12.52
C TYR A 263 -21.58 -7.22 11.58
N SER A 264 -21.94 -7.13 10.29
CA SER A 264 -21.34 -6.16 9.37
C SER A 264 -21.57 -4.72 9.81
N ALA A 265 -22.75 -4.43 10.36
CA ALA A 265 -23.07 -3.10 10.89
C ALA A 265 -22.32 -2.79 12.20
N LEU A 266 -22.14 -3.79 13.10
CA LEU A 266 -21.25 -3.67 14.27
C LEU A 266 -19.80 -3.36 13.84
N ALA A 267 -19.33 -4.03 12.79
CA ALA A 267 -18.00 -3.82 12.22
C ALA A 267 -17.87 -2.50 11.39
N GLY A 268 -18.90 -1.66 11.38
CA GLY A 268 -18.92 -0.39 10.65
C GLY A 268 -18.84 -0.54 9.13
N PHE A 269 -19.37 -1.66 8.58
CA PHE A 269 -19.29 -1.98 7.15
C PHE A 269 -17.88 -1.86 6.57
N ALA A 270 -16.86 -2.31 7.33
CA ALA A 270 -15.50 -2.37 6.82
C ALA A 270 -15.46 -3.13 5.48
N VAL A 271 -14.55 -2.75 4.57
CA VAL A 271 -14.48 -3.27 3.19
C VAL A 271 -14.49 -4.81 3.11
N ALA A 272 -13.88 -5.49 4.08
CA ALA A 272 -13.87 -6.96 4.13
C ALA A 272 -15.24 -7.54 4.52
N THR A 273 -15.94 -6.91 5.47
CA THR A 273 -17.28 -7.34 5.93
C THR A 273 -18.35 -7.08 4.88
N GLU A 274 -18.27 -5.93 4.20
CA GLU A 274 -19.18 -5.58 3.11
C GLU A 274 -19.11 -6.61 1.97
N ARG A 275 -17.90 -7.00 1.56
CA ARG A 275 -17.72 -8.06 0.56
C ARG A 275 -18.34 -9.39 0.98
N ALA A 276 -18.10 -9.80 2.21
CA ALA A 276 -18.63 -11.05 2.73
C ALA A 276 -20.16 -11.01 2.85
N LEU A 277 -20.73 -9.88 3.29
CA LEU A 277 -22.18 -9.67 3.34
C LEU A 277 -22.81 -9.77 1.94
N ILE A 278 -22.18 -9.17 0.91
CA ILE A 278 -22.66 -9.29 -0.48
C ILE A 278 -22.57 -10.75 -0.96
N MET A 279 -21.54 -11.50 -0.60
CA MET A 279 -21.45 -12.93 -0.92
C MET A 279 -22.60 -13.71 -0.26
N VAL A 280 -22.90 -13.45 1.02
CA VAL A 280 -24.02 -14.07 1.75
C VAL A 280 -25.35 -13.67 1.11
N LEU A 281 -25.52 -12.39 0.72
CA LEU A 281 -26.72 -11.91 0.05
C LEU A 281 -26.95 -12.61 -1.31
N VAL A 282 -25.91 -12.67 -2.15
CA VAL A 282 -25.98 -13.36 -3.46
C VAL A 282 -26.34 -14.84 -3.25
N TRP A 283 -25.67 -15.51 -2.30
CA TRP A 283 -25.99 -16.89 -1.95
C TRP A 283 -27.45 -17.03 -1.50
N SER A 284 -27.92 -16.13 -0.61
CA SER A 284 -29.26 -16.12 -0.06
C SER A 284 -30.32 -15.95 -1.16
N VAL A 285 -30.14 -14.97 -2.07
CA VAL A 285 -31.05 -14.71 -3.20
C VAL A 285 -31.14 -15.92 -4.14
N LEU A 286 -29.99 -16.49 -4.49
CA LEU A 286 -29.90 -17.65 -5.37
C LEU A 286 -30.50 -18.90 -4.71
N ARG A 287 -30.28 -19.11 -3.42
CA ARG A 287 -30.86 -20.22 -2.66
C ARG A 287 -32.36 -20.08 -2.46
N TRP A 288 -32.86 -18.84 -2.33
CA TRP A 288 -34.29 -18.55 -2.23
C TRP A 288 -35.09 -19.06 -3.43
N SER A 289 -34.47 -19.02 -4.62
CA SER A 289 -35.09 -19.52 -5.88
C SER A 289 -35.27 -21.04 -5.92
N ARG A 290 -34.89 -21.78 -4.87
CA ARG A 290 -34.90 -23.24 -4.75
C ARG A 290 -34.18 -23.99 -5.87
N ARG A 291 -33.34 -23.29 -6.65
CA ARG A 291 -32.49 -23.90 -7.67
C ARG A 291 -31.15 -24.28 -7.06
N GLU A 292 -30.67 -25.45 -7.40
CA GLU A 292 -29.33 -25.87 -7.03
C GLU A 292 -28.30 -25.19 -7.96
N TRP A 293 -27.61 -24.22 -7.40
CA TRP A 293 -26.58 -23.52 -8.10
C TRP A 293 -25.20 -24.07 -7.68
N PRO A 294 -24.32 -24.42 -8.64
CA PRO A 294 -22.96 -24.78 -8.31
C PRO A 294 -22.27 -23.65 -7.57
N ALA A 295 -21.51 -23.96 -6.52
CA ALA A 295 -20.90 -22.95 -5.64
C ALA A 295 -19.99 -21.95 -6.40
N TRP A 296 -19.24 -22.41 -7.42
CA TRP A 296 -18.42 -21.55 -8.26
C TRP A 296 -19.23 -20.53 -9.10
N ARG A 297 -20.50 -20.84 -9.43
CA ARG A 297 -21.38 -19.88 -10.09
C ARG A 297 -21.85 -18.78 -9.13
N ILE A 298 -22.11 -19.13 -7.88
CA ILE A 298 -22.41 -18.18 -6.80
C ILE A 298 -21.21 -17.26 -6.60
N TRP A 299 -20.01 -17.82 -6.59
CA TRP A 299 -18.75 -17.08 -6.49
C TRP A 299 -18.57 -16.08 -7.66
N LEU A 300 -18.84 -16.49 -8.91
CA LEU A 300 -18.79 -15.60 -10.06
C LEU A 300 -19.83 -14.47 -9.97
N TRP A 301 -21.05 -14.76 -9.55
CA TRP A 301 -22.07 -13.74 -9.34
C TRP A 301 -21.65 -12.75 -8.25
N ALA A 302 -21.13 -13.22 -7.14
CA ALA A 302 -20.61 -12.35 -6.08
C ALA A 302 -19.49 -11.44 -6.59
N PHE A 303 -18.58 -11.96 -7.42
CA PHE A 303 -17.54 -11.17 -8.08
C PHE A 303 -18.13 -10.05 -8.94
N VAL A 304 -19.07 -10.40 -9.82
CA VAL A 304 -19.72 -9.43 -10.71
C VAL A 304 -20.49 -8.38 -9.92
N VAL A 305 -21.33 -8.79 -8.95
CA VAL A 305 -22.12 -7.86 -8.13
C VAL A 305 -21.24 -6.90 -7.37
N LEU A 306 -20.14 -7.40 -6.74
CA LEU A 306 -19.18 -6.54 -6.05
C LEU A 306 -18.49 -5.55 -6.97
N THR A 307 -18.07 -5.99 -8.16
CA THR A 307 -17.44 -5.11 -9.16
C THR A 307 -18.41 -4.06 -9.69
N LEU A 308 -19.70 -4.41 -9.82
CA LEU A 308 -20.76 -3.47 -10.20
C LEU A 308 -21.06 -2.45 -9.08
N TRP A 309 -21.00 -2.87 -7.84
CA TRP A 309 -21.25 -2.03 -6.66
C TRP A 309 -20.07 -1.09 -6.38
N ASP A 310 -18.88 -1.66 -6.28
CA ASP A 310 -17.64 -0.91 -6.01
C ASP A 310 -16.53 -1.30 -7.00
N PRO A 311 -16.31 -0.52 -8.06
CA PRO A 311 -15.23 -0.76 -9.01
C PRO A 311 -13.84 -0.59 -8.40
N PHE A 312 -13.70 0.19 -7.30
CA PHE A 312 -12.42 0.33 -6.62
C PHE A 312 -12.02 -0.91 -5.83
N ALA A 313 -12.93 -1.82 -5.54
CA ALA A 313 -12.63 -3.08 -4.86
C ALA A 313 -11.53 -3.89 -5.58
N LEU A 314 -11.47 -3.84 -6.92
CA LEU A 314 -10.44 -4.53 -7.72
C LEU A 314 -9.00 -4.06 -7.41
N TYR A 315 -8.82 -2.84 -6.91
CA TYR A 315 -7.50 -2.29 -6.53
C TYR A 315 -7.07 -2.74 -5.13
N SER A 316 -7.99 -3.33 -4.34
CA SER A 316 -7.71 -3.83 -2.99
C SER A 316 -7.01 -5.18 -3.02
N ALA A 317 -5.88 -5.32 -2.33
CA ALA A 317 -5.22 -6.60 -2.10
C ALA A 317 -6.14 -7.62 -1.41
N GLY A 318 -6.92 -7.16 -0.43
CA GLY A 318 -7.86 -7.99 0.30
C GLY A 318 -8.99 -8.56 -0.58
N PHE A 319 -9.38 -7.86 -1.66
CA PHE A 319 -10.34 -8.39 -2.62
C PHE A 319 -9.79 -9.66 -3.29
N TRP A 320 -8.60 -9.58 -3.84
CA TRP A 320 -7.98 -10.70 -4.55
C TRP A 320 -7.65 -11.86 -3.63
N LEU A 321 -7.11 -11.60 -2.44
CA LEU A 321 -6.84 -12.63 -1.44
C LEU A 321 -8.12 -13.37 -1.03
N SER A 322 -9.21 -12.64 -0.78
CA SER A 322 -10.50 -13.22 -0.39
C SER A 322 -11.11 -14.07 -1.51
N PHE A 323 -11.22 -13.52 -2.74
CA PHE A 323 -11.80 -14.26 -3.86
C PHE A 323 -10.95 -15.46 -4.27
N LEU A 324 -9.61 -15.32 -4.30
CA LEU A 324 -8.73 -16.43 -4.63
C LEU A 324 -8.76 -17.52 -3.56
N ALA A 325 -8.82 -17.15 -2.27
CA ALA A 325 -8.95 -18.14 -1.19
C ALA A 325 -10.23 -18.97 -1.35
N VAL A 326 -11.39 -18.33 -1.61
CA VAL A 326 -12.64 -19.04 -1.85
C VAL A 326 -12.55 -19.90 -3.13
N ALA A 327 -11.95 -19.41 -4.20
CA ALA A 327 -11.76 -20.18 -5.43
C ALA A 327 -10.90 -21.45 -5.18
N ILE A 328 -9.82 -21.33 -4.38
CA ILE A 328 -8.99 -22.46 -3.97
C ILE A 328 -9.81 -23.45 -3.14
N LEU A 329 -10.61 -23.00 -2.18
CA LEU A 329 -11.48 -23.88 -1.39
C LEU A 329 -12.47 -24.64 -2.25
N LEU A 330 -13.11 -23.96 -3.22
CA LEU A 330 -14.03 -24.59 -4.19
C LEU A 330 -13.31 -25.65 -5.06
N LEU A 331 -12.07 -25.34 -5.46
CA LEU A 331 -11.24 -26.27 -6.23
C LEU A 331 -10.85 -27.48 -5.39
N VAL A 332 -10.48 -27.29 -4.14
CA VAL A 332 -10.15 -28.38 -3.20
C VAL A 332 -11.35 -29.30 -3.00
N GLY A 333 -12.54 -28.72 -2.78
CA GLY A 333 -13.79 -29.48 -2.68
C GLY A 333 -14.20 -30.22 -3.97
N TYR A 334 -13.75 -29.71 -5.14
CA TYR A 334 -13.94 -30.41 -6.42
C TYR A 334 -12.94 -31.57 -6.63
N LEU A 335 -11.71 -31.41 -6.17
CA LEU A 335 -10.64 -32.38 -6.37
C LEU A 335 -10.62 -33.51 -5.31
N HIS A 336 -11.21 -33.27 -4.15
CA HIS A 336 -11.19 -34.19 -3.00
C HIS A 336 -12.60 -34.26 -2.38
N ASP A 337 -13.12 -35.47 -2.21
CA ASP A 337 -14.46 -35.67 -1.61
C ASP A 337 -14.55 -35.21 -0.14
N LYS A 338 -13.47 -35.44 0.62
CA LYS A 338 -13.39 -35.09 2.05
C LYS A 338 -11.97 -34.61 2.38
N PRO A 339 -11.60 -33.37 2.01
CA PRO A 339 -10.27 -32.87 2.31
C PRO A 339 -10.07 -32.68 3.83
N GLY A 340 -8.96 -33.17 4.37
CA GLY A 340 -8.56 -32.90 5.72
C GLY A 340 -8.12 -31.44 5.91
N LEU A 341 -8.18 -30.94 7.15
CA LEU A 341 -7.81 -29.53 7.46
C LEU A 341 -6.38 -29.19 6.99
N TRP A 342 -5.42 -30.11 7.16
CA TRP A 342 -4.05 -29.88 6.74
C TRP A 342 -3.92 -29.78 5.20
N GLN A 343 -4.73 -30.51 4.44
CA GLN A 343 -4.77 -30.42 2.98
C GLN A 343 -5.35 -29.07 2.55
N ILE A 344 -6.42 -28.61 3.17
CA ILE A 344 -7.01 -27.30 2.92
C ILE A 344 -5.97 -26.20 3.17
N GLN A 345 -5.28 -26.24 4.31
CA GLN A 345 -4.24 -25.27 4.65
C GLN A 345 -3.07 -25.28 3.65
N LEU A 346 -2.62 -26.47 3.22
CA LEU A 346 -1.56 -26.59 2.22
C LEU A 346 -1.99 -25.99 0.87
N TRP A 347 -3.22 -26.25 0.41
CA TRP A 347 -3.74 -25.69 -0.83
C TRP A 347 -3.88 -24.18 -0.76
N LEU A 348 -4.33 -23.64 0.37
CA LEU A 348 -4.39 -22.19 0.59
C LEU A 348 -2.99 -21.58 0.61
N LEU A 349 -2.05 -22.18 1.32
CA LEU A 349 -0.66 -21.68 1.38
C LEU A 349 -0.06 -21.62 -0.03
N LEU A 350 -0.09 -22.73 -0.77
CA LEU A 350 0.52 -22.83 -2.10
C LEU A 350 -0.24 -21.98 -3.13
N GLY A 351 -1.57 -22.00 -3.09
CA GLY A 351 -2.41 -21.28 -4.06
C GLY A 351 -2.39 -19.75 -3.89
N LEU A 352 -2.24 -19.28 -2.65
CA LEU A 352 -2.10 -17.84 -2.38
C LEU A 352 -0.65 -17.34 -2.51
N LEU A 353 0.33 -18.23 -2.51
CA LEU A 353 1.75 -17.88 -2.48
C LEU A 353 2.17 -16.87 -3.56
N PRO A 354 1.84 -17.05 -4.86
CA PRO A 354 2.22 -16.07 -5.88
C PRO A 354 1.65 -14.68 -5.61
N LEU A 355 0.39 -14.63 -5.17
CA LEU A 355 -0.26 -13.36 -4.87
C LEU A 355 0.32 -12.70 -3.61
N GLN A 356 0.65 -13.49 -2.58
CA GLN A 356 1.33 -12.98 -1.38
C GLN A 356 2.70 -12.42 -1.70
N LEU A 357 3.49 -13.11 -2.52
CA LEU A 357 4.80 -12.61 -2.98
C LEU A 357 4.67 -11.31 -3.77
N ALA A 358 3.70 -11.23 -4.68
CA ALA A 358 3.46 -10.03 -5.47
C ALA A 358 2.99 -8.82 -4.66
N LEU A 359 2.32 -9.05 -3.51
CA LEU A 359 1.74 -7.99 -2.68
C LEU A 359 2.60 -7.61 -1.48
N PHE A 360 3.35 -8.57 -0.90
CA PHE A 360 4.02 -8.41 0.39
C PHE A 360 5.52 -8.72 0.34
N GLU A 361 6.04 -9.20 -0.79
CA GLU A 361 7.47 -9.48 -1.02
C GLU A 361 8.10 -10.41 0.02
N GLY A 362 7.32 -11.35 0.53
CA GLY A 362 7.76 -12.30 1.54
C GLY A 362 6.69 -13.31 1.93
N ILE A 363 7.08 -14.24 2.76
CA ILE A 363 6.21 -15.32 3.25
C ILE A 363 6.33 -15.49 4.76
N ALA A 364 5.27 -16.04 5.36
CA ALA A 364 5.25 -16.55 6.73
C ALA A 364 5.32 -18.08 6.69
N PRO A 365 6.50 -18.72 6.80
CA PRO A 365 6.63 -20.15 6.59
C PRO A 365 5.83 -21.00 7.57
N LEU A 366 5.68 -20.52 8.79
CA LEU A 366 4.95 -21.19 9.88
C LEU A 366 3.44 -20.95 9.84
N ALA A 367 2.94 -20.07 8.96
CA ALA A 367 1.53 -19.72 8.89
C ALA A 367 0.59 -20.92 8.79
N MET A 368 0.98 -21.97 8.06
CA MET A 368 0.17 -23.18 7.92
C MET A 368 -0.04 -23.87 9.28
N VAL A 369 1.01 -24.04 10.06
CA VAL A 369 0.96 -24.72 11.38
C VAL A 369 0.23 -23.83 12.40
N ILE A 370 0.56 -22.54 12.42
CA ILE A 370 -0.06 -21.57 13.32
C ILE A 370 -1.56 -21.46 13.03
N ASN A 371 -1.96 -21.35 11.76
CA ASN A 371 -3.36 -21.27 11.36
C ASN A 371 -4.14 -22.55 11.68
N LEU A 372 -3.51 -23.71 11.60
CA LEU A 372 -4.17 -24.99 11.94
C LEU A 372 -4.64 -25.02 13.40
N LEU A 373 -3.93 -24.33 14.31
CA LEU A 373 -4.24 -24.23 15.75
C LEU A 373 -5.05 -22.98 16.07
N ALA A 374 -4.60 -21.82 15.58
CA ALA A 374 -5.19 -20.54 15.92
C ALA A 374 -6.58 -20.35 15.31
N VAL A 375 -6.79 -20.69 14.03
CA VAL A 375 -8.08 -20.49 13.37
C VAL A 375 -9.23 -21.18 14.10
N PRO A 376 -9.16 -22.47 14.45
CA PRO A 376 -10.20 -23.11 15.26
C PRO A 376 -10.43 -22.44 16.63
N LEU A 377 -9.36 -22.05 17.33
CA LEU A 377 -9.46 -21.39 18.63
C LEU A 377 -10.18 -20.04 18.52
N PHE A 378 -9.83 -19.22 17.53
CA PHE A 378 -10.51 -17.96 17.28
C PHE A 378 -11.98 -18.17 16.89
N CYS A 379 -12.27 -19.09 15.97
CA CYS A 379 -13.63 -19.29 15.45
C CYS A 379 -14.58 -19.98 16.44
N ILE A 380 -14.08 -20.88 17.29
CA ILE A 380 -14.92 -21.68 18.19
C ILE A 380 -15.03 -21.05 19.57
N ALA A 381 -13.99 -20.34 20.03
CA ALA A 381 -13.95 -19.80 21.38
C ALA A 381 -13.85 -18.27 21.41
N ILE A 382 -12.75 -17.68 20.96
CA ILE A 382 -12.45 -16.26 21.20
C ILE A 382 -13.53 -15.35 20.60
N ILE A 383 -13.84 -15.52 19.30
CA ILE A 383 -14.79 -14.65 18.58
C ILE A 383 -16.23 -14.84 19.08
N PRO A 384 -16.76 -16.07 19.27
CA PRO A 384 -18.09 -16.25 19.84
C PRO A 384 -18.22 -15.65 21.24
N LEU A 385 -17.25 -15.88 22.15
CA LEU A 385 -17.25 -15.29 23.48
C LEU A 385 -17.26 -13.76 23.43
N ALA A 386 -16.41 -13.17 22.60
CA ALA A 386 -16.34 -11.72 22.44
C ALA A 386 -17.65 -11.16 21.88
N LEU A 387 -18.25 -11.77 20.85
CA LEU A 387 -19.52 -11.31 20.26
C LEU A 387 -20.71 -11.46 21.20
N ILE A 388 -20.79 -12.56 21.97
CA ILE A 388 -21.83 -12.73 23.00
C ILE A 388 -21.60 -11.69 24.10
N GLY A 389 -20.36 -11.44 24.51
CA GLY A 389 -20.01 -10.37 25.44
C GLY A 389 -20.50 -9.01 24.97
N VAL A 390 -20.25 -8.64 23.69
CA VAL A 390 -20.75 -7.40 23.10
C VAL A 390 -22.28 -7.35 23.15
N LEU A 391 -22.94 -8.43 22.81
CA LEU A 391 -24.41 -8.51 22.81
C LEU A 391 -25.00 -8.28 24.23
N LEU A 392 -24.31 -8.75 25.27
CA LEU A 392 -24.76 -8.66 26.65
C LEU A 392 -24.29 -7.38 27.36
N ALA A 393 -23.24 -6.72 26.87
CA ALA A 393 -22.62 -5.57 27.56
C ALA A 393 -23.61 -4.44 27.94
N PRO A 394 -24.58 -4.05 27.08
CA PRO A 394 -25.54 -2.99 27.45
C PRO A 394 -26.55 -3.39 28.53
N LEU A 395 -26.72 -4.70 28.79
CA LEU A 395 -27.76 -5.24 29.70
C LEU A 395 -27.16 -5.85 30.95
N PHE A 396 -26.03 -6.55 30.82
CA PHE A 396 -25.41 -7.39 31.87
C PHE A 396 -23.90 -7.23 31.86
N THR A 397 -23.40 -6.10 32.36
CA THR A 397 -21.96 -5.74 32.35
C THR A 397 -21.05 -6.77 33.00
N SER A 398 -21.46 -7.34 34.16
CA SER A 398 -20.66 -8.36 34.87
C SER A 398 -20.55 -9.67 34.09
N LEU A 399 -21.61 -10.10 33.42
CA LEU A 399 -21.61 -11.31 32.59
C LEU A 399 -20.77 -11.06 31.31
N ALA A 400 -20.92 -9.88 30.69
CA ALA A 400 -20.12 -9.46 29.56
C ALA A 400 -18.62 -9.44 29.91
N TYR A 401 -18.27 -8.88 31.07
CA TYR A 401 -16.89 -8.91 31.58
C TYR A 401 -16.36 -10.35 31.69
N GLY A 402 -17.10 -11.27 32.26
CA GLY A 402 -16.68 -12.67 32.37
C GLY A 402 -16.42 -13.33 31.02
N LEU A 403 -17.25 -13.04 30.00
CA LEU A 403 -17.06 -13.54 28.63
C LEU A 403 -15.85 -12.89 27.96
N PHE A 404 -15.67 -11.58 28.12
CA PHE A 404 -14.49 -10.88 27.61
C PHE A 404 -13.21 -11.36 28.27
N TRP A 405 -13.24 -11.61 29.58
CA TRP A 405 -12.09 -12.15 30.32
C TRP A 405 -11.68 -13.54 29.81
N LEU A 406 -12.64 -14.42 29.50
CA LEU A 406 -12.34 -15.72 28.87
C LEU A 406 -11.74 -15.58 27.51
N ALA A 407 -12.26 -14.63 26.68
CA ALA A 407 -11.71 -14.35 25.36
C ALA A 407 -10.30 -13.73 25.47
N ASP A 408 -10.08 -12.82 26.42
CA ASP A 408 -8.79 -12.18 26.72
C ASP A 408 -7.73 -13.19 27.15
N LEU A 409 -8.11 -14.15 28.00
CA LEU A 409 -7.25 -15.26 28.39
C LEU A 409 -6.78 -16.06 27.15
N GLY A 410 -7.71 -16.36 26.24
CA GLY A 410 -7.39 -17.03 24.97
C GLY A 410 -6.44 -16.22 24.09
N LEU A 411 -6.64 -14.90 24.00
CA LEU A 411 -5.75 -13.98 23.29
C LEU A 411 -4.35 -13.95 23.92
N GLY A 412 -4.28 -13.88 25.26
CA GLY A 412 -3.02 -13.92 26.01
C GLY A 412 -2.21 -15.19 25.73
N TRP A 413 -2.86 -16.34 25.69
CA TRP A 413 -2.21 -17.61 25.32
C TRP A 413 -1.64 -17.58 23.89
N VAL A 414 -2.43 -17.10 22.93
CA VAL A 414 -1.97 -16.97 21.55
C VAL A 414 -0.76 -16.05 21.47
N LEU A 415 -0.83 -14.86 22.08
CA LEU A 415 0.28 -13.90 22.04
C LEU A 415 1.54 -14.44 22.73
N THR A 416 1.39 -15.14 23.86
CA THR A 416 2.52 -15.76 24.56
C THR A 416 3.24 -16.77 23.68
N ILE A 417 2.48 -17.66 23.00
CA ILE A 417 3.05 -18.65 22.09
C ILE A 417 3.72 -17.96 20.88
N LEU A 418 3.07 -16.94 20.31
CA LEU A 418 3.62 -16.23 19.14
C LEU A 418 4.90 -15.45 19.49
N ASN A 419 4.96 -14.79 20.65
CA ASN A 419 6.18 -14.12 21.11
C ASN A 419 7.30 -15.12 21.35
N TRP A 420 7.01 -16.25 22.02
CA TRP A 420 7.99 -17.31 22.19
C TRP A 420 8.52 -17.84 20.87
N LEU A 421 7.64 -18.06 19.87
CA LEU A 421 8.05 -18.46 18.52
C LEU A 421 8.91 -17.40 17.83
N ALA A 422 8.54 -16.12 17.96
CA ALA A 422 9.28 -15.01 17.37
C ALA A 422 10.68 -14.84 17.99
N ASP A 423 10.85 -15.14 19.28
CA ASP A 423 12.15 -15.13 19.96
C ASP A 423 13.07 -16.27 19.50
N GLN A 424 12.51 -17.40 19.07
CA GLN A 424 13.28 -18.59 18.63
C GLN A 424 13.49 -18.63 17.11
N LEU A 425 12.55 -18.10 16.34
CA LEU A 425 12.46 -18.32 14.90
C LEU A 425 12.17 -16.99 14.16
N GLN A 426 12.74 -16.88 12.97
CA GLN A 426 12.36 -15.80 12.06
C GLN A 426 10.99 -16.14 11.42
N LEU A 427 9.93 -15.49 11.89
CA LEU A 427 8.55 -15.75 11.45
C LEU A 427 8.25 -15.22 10.05
N TRP A 428 8.91 -14.15 9.61
CA TRP A 428 8.74 -13.55 8.29
C TRP A 428 10.01 -13.69 7.46
N TRP A 429 9.89 -14.25 6.24
CA TRP A 429 10.98 -14.40 5.30
C TRP A 429 10.77 -13.47 4.11
N PRO A 430 11.50 -12.36 4.00
CA PRO A 430 11.52 -11.55 2.80
C PRO A 430 12.14 -12.36 1.66
N LEU A 431 11.52 -12.33 0.47
CA LEU A 431 11.98 -13.09 -0.70
C LEU A 431 12.20 -12.13 -1.88
N PRO A 432 13.34 -12.27 -2.60
CA PRO A 432 13.59 -11.51 -3.82
C PRO A 432 12.51 -11.71 -4.89
N GLY A 433 12.29 -10.69 -5.73
CA GLY A 433 11.22 -10.69 -6.72
C GLY A 433 11.24 -11.86 -7.72
N TRP A 434 12.42 -12.46 -8.02
CA TRP A 434 12.54 -13.59 -8.91
C TRP A 434 11.91 -14.89 -8.37
N TRP A 435 11.60 -14.98 -7.06
CA TRP A 435 10.84 -16.08 -6.50
C TRP A 435 9.40 -16.16 -7.01
N LEU A 436 8.81 -15.01 -7.39
CA LEU A 436 7.43 -14.96 -7.88
C LEU A 436 7.20 -15.84 -9.12
N PRO A 437 7.96 -15.73 -10.23
CA PRO A 437 7.78 -16.60 -11.38
C PRO A 437 8.11 -18.07 -11.07
N LEU A 438 9.10 -18.35 -10.20
CA LEU A 438 9.41 -19.71 -9.78
C LEU A 438 8.25 -20.35 -9.02
N CYS A 439 7.71 -19.69 -8.00
CA CYS A 439 6.58 -20.20 -7.23
C CYS A 439 5.32 -20.33 -8.09
N THR A 440 5.11 -19.41 -9.02
CA THR A 440 3.99 -19.47 -9.96
C THR A 440 4.13 -20.69 -10.87
N LEU A 441 5.31 -20.96 -11.42
CA LEU A 441 5.55 -22.11 -12.26
C LEU A 441 5.38 -23.43 -11.49
N LEU A 442 5.93 -23.54 -10.28
CA LEU A 442 5.77 -24.72 -9.43
C LEU A 442 4.30 -24.99 -9.12
N LEU A 443 3.54 -23.94 -8.81
CA LEU A 443 2.10 -24.03 -8.61
C LEU A 443 1.38 -24.52 -9.87
N LEU A 444 1.73 -23.98 -11.04
CA LEU A 444 1.15 -24.39 -12.33
C LEU A 444 1.47 -25.85 -12.66
N ILE A 445 2.69 -26.33 -12.38
CA ILE A 445 3.07 -27.73 -12.54
C ILE A 445 2.20 -28.62 -11.66
N TRP A 446 2.02 -28.22 -10.40
CA TRP A 446 1.21 -28.98 -9.46
C TRP A 446 -0.27 -29.02 -9.87
N PHE A 447 -0.84 -27.91 -10.32
CA PHE A 447 -2.19 -27.86 -10.88
C PHE A 447 -2.32 -28.70 -12.16
N ALA A 448 -1.35 -28.61 -13.07
CA ALA A 448 -1.36 -29.36 -14.32
C ALA A 448 -1.28 -30.89 -14.10
N ALA A 449 -0.66 -31.32 -13.01
CA ALA A 449 -0.64 -32.75 -12.61
C ALA A 449 -2.05 -33.23 -12.20
N LYS A 450 -2.87 -32.36 -11.58
CA LYS A 450 -4.22 -32.67 -11.11
C LYS A 450 -5.30 -32.33 -12.14
N TRP A 451 -5.10 -31.26 -12.90
CA TRP A 451 -6.10 -30.74 -13.85
C TRP A 451 -5.48 -30.50 -15.23
N ARG A 452 -5.74 -31.41 -16.17
CA ARG A 452 -5.15 -31.38 -17.51
C ARG A 452 -5.23 -30.04 -18.26
N PRO A 453 -6.34 -29.25 -18.20
CA PRO A 453 -6.39 -27.95 -18.87
C PRO A 453 -5.35 -26.95 -18.39
N ALA A 454 -4.87 -27.04 -17.14
CA ALA A 454 -3.82 -26.14 -16.62
C ALA A 454 -2.44 -26.35 -17.29
N ARG A 455 -2.23 -27.43 -18.01
CA ARG A 455 -0.96 -27.73 -18.72
C ARG A 455 -0.57 -26.66 -19.73
N TRP A 456 -1.56 -26.01 -20.35
CA TRP A 456 -1.33 -24.93 -21.30
C TRP A 456 -0.71 -23.67 -20.66
N LEU A 457 -0.86 -23.51 -19.35
CA LEU A 457 -0.29 -22.41 -18.58
C LEU A 457 1.17 -22.64 -18.19
N LEU A 458 1.71 -23.87 -18.37
CA LEU A 458 3.09 -24.20 -18.03
C LEU A 458 4.09 -23.46 -18.94
N LEU A 459 3.77 -23.33 -20.24
CA LEU A 459 4.66 -22.65 -21.17
C LEU A 459 4.85 -21.17 -20.83
N PRO A 460 3.80 -20.33 -20.67
CA PRO A 460 3.98 -18.95 -20.24
C PRO A 460 4.64 -18.84 -18.85
N GLY A 461 4.34 -19.74 -17.90
CA GLY A 461 5.00 -19.78 -16.61
C GLY A 461 6.50 -20.08 -16.71
N LEU A 462 6.88 -21.02 -17.56
CA LEU A 462 8.30 -21.33 -17.84
C LEU A 462 8.99 -20.16 -18.53
N CYS A 463 8.34 -19.54 -19.52
CA CYS A 463 8.88 -18.35 -20.19
C CYS A 463 9.11 -17.21 -19.19
N ALA A 464 8.16 -16.94 -18.29
CA ALA A 464 8.31 -15.93 -17.26
C ALA A 464 9.49 -16.23 -16.31
N LEU A 465 9.67 -17.49 -15.91
CA LEU A 465 10.81 -17.91 -15.09
C LEU A 465 12.14 -17.75 -15.85
N LEU A 466 12.22 -18.19 -17.11
CA LEU A 466 13.42 -18.06 -17.93
C LEU A 466 13.80 -16.59 -18.15
N LEU A 467 12.83 -15.71 -18.36
CA LEU A 467 13.06 -14.27 -18.46
C LEU A 467 13.55 -13.68 -17.14
N ALA A 468 12.99 -14.10 -16.00
CA ALA A 468 13.42 -13.65 -14.68
C ALA A 468 14.82 -14.13 -14.29
N LEU A 469 15.21 -15.32 -14.76
CA LEU A 469 16.54 -15.90 -14.52
C LEU A 469 17.55 -15.56 -15.62
N TRP A 470 17.14 -14.82 -16.66
CA TRP A 470 18.04 -14.45 -17.72
C TRP A 470 19.20 -13.61 -17.17
N PRO A 471 20.45 -14.03 -17.39
CA PRO A 471 21.59 -13.34 -16.83
C PRO A 471 21.71 -11.94 -17.42
N THR A 472 21.32 -10.95 -16.67
CA THR A 472 21.61 -9.56 -16.99
C THR A 472 23.03 -9.24 -16.51
N PRO A 473 23.90 -8.66 -17.36
CA PRO A 473 25.23 -8.28 -16.90
C PRO A 473 25.08 -7.33 -15.71
N ALA A 474 25.76 -7.65 -14.62
CA ALA A 474 25.70 -6.86 -13.38
C ALA A 474 26.31 -5.46 -13.61
N ARG A 475 25.54 -4.56 -14.21
CA ARG A 475 25.85 -3.14 -14.35
C ARG A 475 25.57 -2.48 -13.02
N TRP A 476 26.30 -1.40 -12.73
CA TRP A 476 25.94 -0.58 -11.60
C TRP A 476 24.64 0.17 -11.89
N GLN A 477 23.82 0.34 -10.88
CA GLN A 477 22.56 1.07 -10.93
C GLN A 477 22.50 2.03 -9.75
N LEU A 478 21.94 3.21 -9.97
CA LEU A 478 21.66 4.16 -8.91
C LEU A 478 20.16 4.43 -8.90
N ARG A 479 19.54 4.32 -7.74
CA ARG A 479 18.13 4.63 -7.52
C ARG A 479 17.99 5.80 -6.56
N VAL A 480 17.40 6.90 -7.04
CA VAL A 480 16.91 7.96 -6.15
C VAL A 480 15.50 7.56 -5.74
N LEU A 481 15.34 7.11 -4.52
CA LEU A 481 14.09 6.55 -4.02
C LEU A 481 13.05 7.65 -3.77
N ASP A 482 11.78 7.36 -4.06
CA ASP A 482 10.66 8.21 -3.65
C ASP A 482 10.38 7.97 -2.15
N VAL A 483 10.99 8.80 -1.32
CA VAL A 483 10.80 8.80 0.15
C VAL A 483 9.89 9.95 0.61
N GLY A 484 9.14 10.55 -0.32
CA GLY A 484 8.40 11.78 -0.06
C GLY A 484 9.35 12.98 0.09
N GLN A 485 9.20 13.76 1.16
CA GLN A 485 10.18 14.81 1.44
C GLN A 485 11.39 14.20 2.14
N GLY A 486 12.59 14.47 1.62
CA GLY A 486 13.85 13.93 2.09
C GLY A 486 14.66 13.23 0.99
N LEU A 487 15.72 12.55 1.38
CA LEU A 487 16.63 11.89 0.43
C LEU A 487 16.95 10.46 0.84
N ALA A 488 16.95 9.56 -0.11
CA ALA A 488 17.58 8.25 -0.02
C ALA A 488 18.05 7.82 -1.42
N VAL A 489 19.33 7.54 -1.57
CA VAL A 489 19.91 7.10 -2.85
C VAL A 489 20.57 5.74 -2.65
N LEU A 490 20.13 4.76 -3.39
CA LEU A 490 20.66 3.39 -3.38
C LEU A 490 21.55 3.18 -4.61
N ILE A 491 22.83 2.90 -4.39
CA ILE A 491 23.79 2.51 -5.43
C ILE A 491 24.00 1.01 -5.30
N SER A 492 23.69 0.24 -6.35
CA SER A 492 23.76 -1.23 -6.33
C SER A 492 24.51 -1.80 -7.52
N LYS A 493 25.14 -2.96 -7.31
CA LYS A 493 25.70 -3.82 -8.35
C LYS A 493 25.61 -5.27 -7.91
N GLY A 494 24.73 -6.04 -8.55
CA GLY A 494 24.34 -7.36 -8.04
C GLY A 494 23.71 -7.26 -6.64
N GLU A 495 24.11 -8.14 -5.75
CA GLU A 495 23.60 -8.18 -4.36
C GLU A 495 24.35 -7.23 -3.38
N ARG A 496 25.17 -6.32 -3.89
CA ARG A 496 25.94 -5.38 -3.07
C ARG A 496 25.42 -3.96 -3.23
N ALA A 497 25.43 -3.20 -2.14
CA ALA A 497 24.90 -1.84 -2.13
C ALA A 497 25.69 -0.86 -1.25
N ILE A 498 25.61 0.39 -1.67
CA ILE A 498 25.89 1.58 -0.85
C ILE A 498 24.59 2.38 -0.75
N LEU A 499 24.23 2.83 0.45
CA LEU A 499 23.06 3.67 0.68
C LEU A 499 23.54 5.06 1.13
N TYR A 500 23.01 6.10 0.50
CA TYR A 500 23.23 7.49 0.84
C TYR A 500 21.91 8.08 1.35
N ASP A 501 21.87 8.49 2.61
CA ASP A 501 20.73 8.96 3.39
C ASP A 501 19.58 7.92 3.57
N THR A 502 18.64 8.24 4.46
CA THR A 502 17.62 7.25 4.89
C THR A 502 16.18 7.80 4.89
N GLY A 503 15.98 9.02 4.36
CA GLY A 503 14.66 9.64 4.33
C GLY A 503 14.10 10.02 5.70
N ASP A 504 12.88 10.58 5.71
CA ASP A 504 12.22 11.10 6.91
C ASP A 504 11.55 10.00 7.75
N ARG A 505 11.38 10.29 9.03
CA ARG A 505 10.55 9.53 9.96
C ARG A 505 9.41 10.42 10.44
N TYR A 506 8.19 10.02 10.11
CA TYR A 506 7.00 10.80 10.42
C TYR A 506 6.49 10.58 11.84
N PRO A 507 5.78 11.57 12.40
CA PRO A 507 5.01 11.36 13.60
C PRO A 507 4.02 10.18 13.43
N GLY A 508 3.83 9.37 14.47
CA GLY A 508 2.96 8.19 14.38
C GLY A 508 3.66 6.89 13.99
N GLY A 509 5.01 6.90 13.88
CA GLY A 509 5.79 5.67 13.65
C GLY A 509 6.07 5.36 12.18
N TYR A 510 5.32 5.91 11.24
CA TYR A 510 5.57 5.71 9.81
C TYR A 510 6.97 6.20 9.41
N ASN A 511 7.75 5.32 8.81
CA ASN A 511 9.16 5.60 8.52
C ASN A 511 9.56 5.05 7.14
N MET A 512 10.55 5.70 6.52
CA MET A 512 10.99 5.34 5.17
C MET A 512 11.87 4.10 5.12
N ALA A 513 12.47 3.68 6.24
CA ALA A 513 13.22 2.43 6.27
C ALA A 513 12.28 1.24 6.00
N ASP A 514 11.17 1.14 6.74
CA ASP A 514 10.22 0.02 6.62
C ASP A 514 9.32 0.16 5.38
N ALA A 515 8.98 1.39 4.99
CA ALA A 515 8.06 1.62 3.87
C ALA A 515 8.72 1.49 2.49
N VAL A 516 10.03 1.84 2.38
CA VAL A 516 10.69 1.98 1.08
C VAL A 516 12.04 1.26 1.04
N ILE A 517 12.97 1.56 1.97
CA ILE A 517 14.36 1.14 1.84
C ILE A 517 14.53 -0.37 2.01
N LEU A 518 14.00 -0.94 3.10
CA LEU A 518 14.10 -2.38 3.37
C LEU A 518 13.37 -3.23 2.33
N PRO A 519 12.16 -2.88 1.88
CA PRO A 519 11.53 -3.56 0.73
C PRO A 519 12.38 -3.50 -0.53
N GLN A 520 12.95 -2.33 -0.88
CA GLN A 520 13.78 -2.21 -2.08
C GLN A 520 15.06 -3.06 -1.99
N LEU A 521 15.72 -3.09 -0.83
CA LEU A 521 16.89 -3.93 -0.60
C LEU A 521 16.53 -5.42 -0.69
N SER A 522 15.41 -5.82 -0.10
CA SER A 522 14.90 -7.19 -0.17
C SER A 522 14.58 -7.61 -1.61
N HIS A 523 13.90 -6.76 -2.37
CA HIS A 523 13.55 -6.98 -3.78
C HIS A 523 14.80 -7.27 -4.62
N LEU A 524 15.87 -6.51 -4.38
CA LEU A 524 17.17 -6.67 -5.05
C LEU A 524 18.02 -7.82 -4.49
N GLY A 525 17.56 -8.54 -3.46
CA GLY A 525 18.32 -9.61 -2.80
C GLY A 525 19.51 -9.14 -1.96
N ILE A 526 19.57 -7.85 -1.63
CA ILE A 526 20.65 -7.24 -0.86
C ILE A 526 20.42 -7.52 0.62
N ARG A 527 21.38 -8.23 1.25
CA ARG A 527 21.31 -8.62 2.67
C ARG A 527 22.26 -7.83 3.57
N VAL A 528 23.22 -7.11 2.98
CA VAL A 528 24.26 -6.34 3.71
C VAL A 528 24.50 -5.05 2.95
N ILE A 529 24.51 -3.93 3.64
CA ILE A 529 24.94 -2.64 3.10
C ILE A 529 26.44 -2.51 3.31
N ASP A 530 27.19 -2.37 2.22
CA ASP A 530 28.65 -2.22 2.31
C ASP A 530 29.04 -0.89 2.95
N ARG A 531 28.30 0.17 2.61
CA ARG A 531 28.50 1.50 3.22
C ARG A 531 27.20 2.27 3.32
N LEU A 532 26.92 2.79 4.51
CA LEU A 532 25.87 3.77 4.75
C LEU A 532 26.53 5.14 4.85
N ILE A 533 26.07 6.08 4.04
CA ILE A 533 26.53 7.47 4.06
C ILE A 533 25.37 8.32 4.55
N ILE A 534 25.55 9.02 5.67
CA ILE A 534 24.56 10.00 6.17
C ILE A 534 25.12 11.39 5.90
N SER A 535 24.46 12.11 5.00
CA SER A 535 24.93 13.41 4.56
C SER A 535 24.99 14.43 5.69
N HIS A 536 23.92 14.52 6.49
CA HIS A 536 23.84 15.37 7.68
C HIS A 536 22.78 14.84 8.66
N LYS A 537 22.60 15.52 9.80
CA LYS A 537 21.77 14.96 10.90
C LYS A 537 20.28 15.25 10.80
N ASP A 538 19.83 16.01 9.82
CA ASP A 538 18.42 16.39 9.73
C ASP A 538 17.54 15.17 9.50
N ARG A 539 16.31 15.29 9.98
CA ARG A 539 15.39 14.13 10.08
C ARG A 539 15.06 13.52 8.73
N ASP A 540 14.94 14.32 7.70
CA ASP A 540 14.64 13.90 6.34
C ASP A 540 15.84 13.26 5.58
N HIS A 541 16.99 13.17 6.23
CA HIS A 541 18.18 12.45 5.77
C HIS A 541 18.61 11.32 6.73
N ALA A 542 18.69 11.61 8.03
CA ALA A 542 19.15 10.65 9.06
C ALA A 542 17.99 9.96 9.83
N GLY A 543 16.73 10.30 9.52
CA GLY A 543 15.58 9.93 10.35
C GLY A 543 15.39 8.45 10.61
N ASN A 544 15.84 7.61 9.67
CA ASN A 544 15.68 6.16 9.77
C ASN A 544 16.99 5.40 10.02
N ARG A 545 18.12 6.12 10.27
CA ARG A 545 19.42 5.49 10.51
C ARG A 545 19.35 4.38 11.59
N LYS A 546 18.76 4.68 12.76
CA LYS A 546 18.69 3.71 13.86
C LYS A 546 17.88 2.48 13.47
N ARG A 547 16.73 2.67 12.80
CA ARG A 547 15.87 1.57 12.34
C ARG A 547 16.60 0.69 11.33
N LEU A 548 17.31 1.30 10.37
CA LEU A 548 18.07 0.58 9.37
C LEU A 548 19.18 -0.27 9.99
N LEU A 549 19.98 0.30 10.91
CA LEU A 549 21.05 -0.40 11.61
C LEU A 549 20.55 -1.57 12.48
N SER A 550 19.32 -1.47 13.02
CA SER A 550 18.71 -2.57 13.77
C SER A 550 18.16 -3.68 12.87
N ALA A 551 17.79 -3.37 11.64
CA ALA A 551 17.14 -4.31 10.72
C ALA A 551 18.12 -5.02 9.77
N MET A 552 19.29 -4.41 9.49
CA MET A 552 20.23 -4.89 8.48
C MET A 552 21.69 -4.62 8.86
N PRO A 553 22.61 -5.56 8.59
CA PRO A 553 24.02 -5.34 8.78
C PRO A 553 24.59 -4.25 7.87
N VAL A 554 25.31 -3.30 8.43
CA VAL A 554 26.05 -2.27 7.72
C VAL A 554 27.54 -2.44 8.04
N ARG A 555 28.40 -2.58 7.01
CA ARG A 555 29.85 -2.80 7.22
C ARG A 555 30.59 -1.55 7.64
N HIS A 556 30.28 -0.43 6.98
CA HIS A 556 30.93 0.85 7.25
C HIS A 556 29.89 1.96 7.28
N GLU A 557 30.04 2.88 8.20
CA GLU A 557 29.23 4.09 8.26
C GLU A 557 30.11 5.32 8.09
N LEU A 558 29.68 6.23 7.19
CA LEU A 558 30.28 7.53 6.93
C LEU A 558 29.23 8.62 7.18
N SER A 559 29.56 9.67 7.91
CA SER A 559 28.63 10.78 8.16
C SER A 559 29.36 12.10 8.39
N SER A 560 28.68 13.22 8.08
CA SER A 560 29.19 14.55 8.45
C SER A 560 29.05 14.85 9.94
N TYR A 561 28.32 14.02 10.68
CA TYR A 561 28.04 14.18 12.11
C TYR A 561 28.46 12.92 12.91
N PRO A 562 29.12 13.06 14.08
CA PRO A 562 29.53 11.92 14.89
C PRO A 562 28.35 11.32 15.63
N PHE A 563 27.65 10.34 15.01
CA PHE A 563 26.63 9.55 15.69
C PHE A 563 27.27 8.56 16.66
N SER A 564 26.56 8.20 17.73
CA SER A 564 26.98 7.13 18.63
C SER A 564 27.07 5.79 17.87
N GLY A 565 28.15 5.02 18.10
CA GLY A 565 28.33 3.69 17.49
C GLY A 565 29.51 3.55 16.52
N GLY A 566 30.45 4.51 16.50
CA GLY A 566 31.70 4.35 15.72
C GLY A 566 31.63 4.83 14.27
N THR A 567 30.91 5.92 14.01
CA THR A 567 30.80 6.54 12.70
C THR A 567 32.12 7.15 12.23
N THR A 568 32.57 6.84 11.01
CA THR A 568 33.66 7.56 10.36
C THR A 568 33.16 8.93 9.89
N LEU A 569 33.93 9.99 10.13
CA LEU A 569 33.54 11.32 9.71
C LEU A 569 33.84 11.54 8.22
N CYS A 570 32.87 12.11 7.51
CA CYS A 570 32.98 12.50 6.12
C CYS A 570 33.82 13.77 6.02
N GLN A 571 34.93 13.70 5.27
CA GLN A 571 35.84 14.83 5.07
C GLN A 571 36.35 14.89 3.65
N ARG A 572 36.46 16.09 3.11
CA ARG A 572 37.05 16.37 1.78
C ARG A 572 38.38 15.67 1.59
N GLY A 573 38.58 15.07 0.40
CA GLY A 573 39.78 14.35 0.04
C GLY A 573 39.72 12.84 0.31
N GLN A 574 38.74 12.34 1.06
CA GLN A 574 38.49 10.90 1.20
C GLN A 574 38.08 10.30 -0.13
N GLN A 575 38.69 9.17 -0.51
CA GLN A 575 38.40 8.45 -1.74
C GLN A 575 38.39 6.94 -1.50
N TRP A 576 37.55 6.22 -2.23
CA TRP A 576 37.55 4.75 -2.25
C TRP A 576 37.02 4.19 -3.55
N ARG A 577 37.33 2.95 -3.83
CA ARG A 577 36.76 2.20 -4.95
C ARG A 577 35.79 1.15 -4.43
N TRP A 578 34.66 1.00 -5.14
CA TRP A 578 33.68 -0.02 -4.85
C TRP A 578 33.07 -0.54 -6.15
N GLN A 579 33.18 -1.85 -6.42
CA GLN A 579 32.59 -2.55 -7.57
C GLN A 579 32.88 -1.90 -8.94
N GLY A 580 34.04 -1.28 -9.11
CA GLY A 580 34.45 -0.58 -10.32
C GLY A 580 34.05 0.90 -10.40
N LEU A 581 33.35 1.40 -9.39
CA LEU A 581 33.07 2.82 -9.19
C LEU A 581 34.12 3.47 -8.28
N SER A 582 34.48 4.71 -8.57
CA SER A 582 35.27 5.57 -7.72
C SER A 582 34.36 6.56 -6.98
N PHE A 583 34.56 6.71 -5.70
CA PHE A 583 33.88 7.65 -4.83
C PHE A 583 34.86 8.68 -4.32
N ALA A 584 34.51 9.95 -4.38
CA ALA A 584 35.30 11.05 -3.84
C ALA A 584 34.43 11.96 -2.98
N VAL A 585 34.81 12.18 -1.75
CA VAL A 585 34.20 13.18 -0.88
C VAL A 585 34.77 14.54 -1.21
N LEU A 586 33.93 15.44 -1.70
CA LEU A 586 34.30 16.80 -2.09
C LEU A 586 34.07 17.82 -0.98
N TRP A 587 33.15 17.50 -0.03
CA TRP A 587 32.78 18.37 1.09
C TRP A 587 32.26 17.51 2.26
N PRO A 588 32.40 17.94 3.54
CA PRO A 588 32.93 19.21 4.04
C PRO A 588 34.48 19.22 4.20
N GLU A 589 35.07 20.42 4.30
CA GLU A 589 36.49 20.57 4.65
C GLU A 589 36.76 20.16 6.11
N ARG A 590 35.84 20.49 7.00
CA ARG A 590 35.89 20.17 8.45
C ARG A 590 34.58 19.50 8.85
N PRO A 591 34.63 18.23 9.20
CA PRO A 591 33.44 17.48 9.58
C PRO A 591 33.00 17.79 11.02
N GLY A 592 31.77 17.44 11.37
CA GLY A 592 31.26 17.40 12.74
C GLY A 592 30.10 18.34 13.06
N GLY A 593 29.76 19.30 12.21
CA GLY A 593 28.65 20.25 12.43
C GLY A 593 27.29 19.62 12.24
N GLY A 594 27.13 18.80 11.18
CA GLY A 594 25.89 18.07 10.86
C GLY A 594 24.72 18.94 10.44
N ARG A 595 24.93 20.19 10.02
CA ARG A 595 23.93 21.10 9.44
C ARG A 595 23.95 20.98 7.90
N ASN A 596 23.01 21.62 7.22
CA ASN A 596 22.92 21.64 5.75
C ASN A 596 24.27 21.94 5.08
N ASN A 597 24.92 23.02 5.47
CA ASN A 597 26.21 23.41 4.91
C ASN A 597 27.40 22.52 5.34
N ASP A 598 27.19 21.55 6.22
CA ASP A 598 28.19 20.54 6.58
C ASP A 598 27.90 19.20 5.86
N GLY A 599 26.90 19.17 4.95
CA GLY A 599 26.44 17.97 4.24
C GLY A 599 27.56 17.29 3.46
N CYS A 600 27.61 15.95 3.53
CA CYS A 600 28.61 15.13 2.86
C CYS A 600 28.38 15.09 1.35
N VAL A 601 29.07 15.91 0.57
CA VAL A 601 28.99 15.91 -0.90
C VAL A 601 29.89 14.82 -1.47
N VAL A 602 29.31 13.92 -2.24
CA VAL A 602 30.02 12.76 -2.81
C VAL A 602 29.86 12.73 -4.34
N ARG A 603 31.00 12.64 -5.03
CA ARG A 603 31.04 12.39 -6.47
C ARG A 603 31.34 10.92 -6.73
N ILE A 604 30.49 10.29 -7.54
CA ILE A 604 30.58 8.89 -7.95
C ILE A 604 30.95 8.86 -9.43
N SER A 605 31.93 8.04 -9.83
CA SER A 605 32.31 7.95 -11.25
C SER A 605 32.70 6.53 -11.65
N ASP A 606 32.33 6.14 -12.87
CA ASP A 606 32.78 4.90 -13.53
C ASP A 606 33.97 5.16 -14.49
N GLY A 607 34.54 6.37 -14.49
CA GLY A 607 35.60 6.82 -15.37
C GLY A 607 35.11 7.54 -16.63
N GLN A 608 33.88 7.30 -17.09
CA GLN A 608 33.27 7.98 -18.25
C GLN A 608 32.10 8.88 -17.83
N ARG A 609 31.37 8.49 -16.78
CA ARG A 609 30.17 9.15 -16.30
C ARG A 609 30.33 9.46 -14.83
N SER A 610 29.64 10.48 -14.37
CA SER A 610 29.67 10.86 -12.96
C SER A 610 28.32 11.33 -12.46
N VAL A 611 28.09 11.06 -11.17
CA VAL A 611 26.92 11.50 -10.42
C VAL A 611 27.41 12.30 -9.22
N LEU A 612 26.83 13.47 -9.02
CA LEU A 612 27.07 14.30 -7.84
C LEU A 612 25.89 14.23 -6.89
N LEU A 613 26.14 13.75 -5.67
CA LEU A 613 25.21 13.78 -4.55
C LEU A 613 25.58 14.98 -3.68
N SER A 614 24.74 16.00 -3.69
CA SER A 614 25.08 17.31 -3.11
C SER A 614 24.52 17.54 -1.72
N ALA A 615 23.78 16.57 -1.14
CA ALA A 615 23.09 16.76 0.15
C ALA A 615 22.25 18.04 0.15
N ASP A 616 22.19 18.73 1.30
CA ASP A 616 21.44 19.97 1.46
C ASP A 616 22.32 21.21 1.56
N ILE A 617 23.52 21.17 0.90
CA ILE A 617 24.39 22.35 0.88
C ILE A 617 23.66 23.57 0.33
N GLU A 618 23.97 24.72 0.93
CA GLU A 618 23.40 26.02 0.56
C GLU A 618 24.47 26.91 -0.05
N ARG A 619 24.07 28.11 -0.45
CA ARG A 619 24.91 29.09 -1.16
C ARG A 619 26.32 29.20 -0.62
N GLN A 620 26.51 29.24 0.70
CA GLN A 620 27.83 29.43 1.31
C GLN A 620 28.78 28.24 1.04
N ALA A 621 28.27 27.01 1.22
CA ALA A 621 29.01 25.80 0.94
C ALA A 621 29.25 25.61 -0.57
N GLU A 622 28.22 25.91 -1.39
CA GLU A 622 28.37 25.87 -2.85
C GLU A 622 29.49 26.81 -3.37
N GLN A 623 29.50 28.06 -2.92
CA GLN A 623 30.54 29.03 -3.32
C GLN A 623 31.94 28.53 -2.96
N ARG A 624 32.10 27.97 -1.76
CA ARG A 624 33.36 27.44 -1.31
C ARG A 624 33.76 26.18 -2.09
N LEU A 625 32.80 25.30 -2.35
CA LEU A 625 33.01 24.08 -3.12
C LEU A 625 33.41 24.39 -4.58
N VAL A 626 32.79 25.37 -5.22
CA VAL A 626 33.14 25.83 -6.57
C VAL A 626 34.56 26.41 -6.58
N ALA A 627 34.95 27.21 -5.57
CA ALA A 627 36.28 27.76 -5.45
C ALA A 627 37.38 26.69 -5.25
N LEU A 628 37.04 25.56 -4.61
CA LEU A 628 37.97 24.48 -4.31
C LEU A 628 38.11 23.47 -5.45
N GLU A 629 37.03 23.12 -6.11
CA GLU A 629 36.98 22.01 -7.07
C GLU A 629 36.88 22.48 -8.53
N GLY A 630 36.34 23.68 -8.79
CA GLY A 630 36.22 24.24 -10.15
C GLY A 630 35.56 23.23 -11.12
N GLU A 631 36.26 22.90 -12.21
CA GLU A 631 35.84 21.93 -13.21
C GLU A 631 35.73 20.49 -12.67
N GLY A 632 36.35 20.19 -11.51
CA GLY A 632 36.22 18.89 -10.84
C GLY A 632 34.79 18.56 -10.39
N LEU A 633 33.90 19.56 -10.35
CA LEU A 633 32.47 19.38 -10.04
C LEU A 633 31.68 18.84 -11.23
N ALA A 634 32.19 18.95 -12.46
CA ALA A 634 31.46 18.54 -13.66
C ALA A 634 30.95 17.11 -13.54
N SER A 635 29.64 16.95 -13.72
CA SER A 635 28.97 15.67 -13.48
C SER A 635 27.83 15.44 -14.48
N THR A 636 27.70 14.21 -14.96
CA THR A 636 26.64 13.83 -15.92
C THR A 636 25.25 13.99 -15.32
N LEU A 637 25.11 13.63 -14.04
CA LEU A 637 23.87 13.73 -13.27
C LEU A 637 24.12 14.42 -11.93
N LEU A 638 23.17 15.26 -11.54
CA LEU A 638 23.14 15.92 -10.24
C LEU A 638 21.87 15.52 -9.48
N VAL A 639 22.01 15.08 -8.24
CA VAL A 639 20.90 15.14 -7.28
C VAL A 639 20.95 16.54 -6.67
N SER A 640 19.92 17.35 -6.93
CA SER A 640 19.92 18.78 -6.65
C SER A 640 20.05 19.08 -5.16
N PRO A 641 20.82 20.08 -4.77
CA PRO A 641 21.01 20.40 -3.36
C PRO A 641 19.71 20.91 -2.74
N HIS A 642 19.48 20.50 -1.49
CA HIS A 642 18.37 20.94 -0.62
C HIS A 642 17.01 20.84 -1.30
N HIS A 643 16.79 19.72 -2.00
CA HIS A 643 15.53 19.39 -2.67
C HIS A 643 15.04 20.44 -3.69
N GLY A 644 15.91 21.33 -4.16
CA GLY A 644 15.54 22.45 -5.02
C GLY A 644 15.04 23.69 -4.25
N SER A 645 15.58 23.94 -3.04
CA SER A 645 15.34 25.16 -2.25
C SER A 645 15.98 26.39 -2.91
N ARG A 646 15.41 27.57 -2.65
CA ARG A 646 15.99 28.88 -3.07
C ARG A 646 17.34 29.19 -2.43
N THR A 647 17.64 28.60 -1.29
CA THR A 647 18.88 28.81 -0.58
C THR A 647 20.07 28.16 -1.27
N SER A 648 19.81 27.27 -2.23
CA SER A 648 20.78 26.43 -2.92
C SER A 648 20.71 26.61 -4.44
N SER A 649 21.51 25.81 -5.18
CA SER A 649 21.56 25.81 -6.66
C SER A 649 21.93 27.18 -7.22
N THR A 650 22.97 27.78 -6.68
CA THR A 650 23.44 29.08 -7.16
C THR A 650 23.92 28.99 -8.62
N PRO A 651 23.76 30.05 -9.44
CA PRO A 651 24.20 30.00 -10.83
C PRO A 651 25.66 29.57 -11.06
N PRO A 652 26.64 30.01 -10.24
CA PRO A 652 28.00 29.51 -10.37
C PRO A 652 28.15 28.00 -10.09
N PHE A 653 27.40 27.47 -9.12
CA PHE A 653 27.38 26.02 -8.83
C PHE A 653 26.76 25.24 -9.99
N VAL A 654 25.61 25.69 -10.48
CA VAL A 654 24.93 25.07 -11.62
C VAL A 654 25.84 25.03 -12.86
N ALA A 655 26.54 26.14 -13.16
CA ALA A 655 27.46 26.23 -14.26
C ALA A 655 28.71 25.33 -14.07
N ALA A 656 29.26 25.22 -12.87
CA ALA A 656 30.41 24.37 -12.57
C ALA A 656 30.07 22.86 -12.67
N VAL A 657 28.89 22.46 -12.21
CA VAL A 657 28.42 21.06 -12.31
C VAL A 657 28.04 20.70 -13.74
N ALA A 658 27.43 21.59 -14.48
CA ALA A 658 27.02 21.45 -15.88
C ALA A 658 26.31 20.12 -16.19
N ALA A 659 25.43 19.69 -15.29
CA ALA A 659 24.73 18.40 -15.38
C ALA A 659 23.75 18.36 -16.57
N LYS A 660 23.70 17.21 -17.25
CA LYS A 660 22.68 16.95 -18.29
C LYS A 660 21.38 16.46 -17.72
N GLU A 661 21.42 15.76 -16.59
CA GLU A 661 20.27 15.22 -15.87
C GLU A 661 20.27 15.76 -14.45
N VAL A 662 19.16 16.25 -13.97
CA VAL A 662 18.98 16.77 -12.61
C VAL A 662 17.79 16.10 -11.94
N ILE A 663 17.99 15.52 -10.76
CA ILE A 663 16.94 14.88 -9.98
C ILE A 663 16.69 15.70 -8.72
N HIS A 664 15.46 16.19 -8.56
CA HIS A 664 14.99 16.85 -7.36
C HIS A 664 14.27 15.81 -6.47
N SER A 665 14.87 15.46 -5.33
CA SER A 665 14.24 14.57 -4.34
C SER A 665 13.29 15.36 -3.47
N ALA A 666 12.05 15.59 -3.94
CA ALA A 666 11.06 16.44 -3.29
C ALA A 666 9.69 15.77 -3.28
N GLY A 667 8.97 15.85 -2.17
CA GLY A 667 7.65 15.25 -2.00
C GLY A 667 6.56 15.90 -2.87
N PHE A 668 5.56 15.11 -3.24
CA PHE A 668 4.43 15.58 -4.03
C PHE A 668 3.64 16.69 -3.31
N MET A 669 3.48 17.83 -3.97
CA MET A 669 2.79 19.01 -3.41
C MET A 669 3.24 19.29 -1.96
N ASN A 670 4.56 19.33 -1.73
CA ASN A 670 5.12 19.54 -0.41
C ASN A 670 4.87 20.99 0.07
N GLN A 671 4.82 21.18 1.38
CA GLN A 671 4.48 22.47 2.01
C GLN A 671 5.48 23.60 1.72
N TRP A 672 6.72 23.26 1.35
CA TRP A 672 7.77 24.23 1.02
C TRP A 672 7.71 24.68 -0.45
N GLY A 673 6.93 23.97 -1.27
CA GLY A 673 6.84 24.18 -2.72
C GLY A 673 8.16 23.84 -3.43
N PHE A 674 8.88 22.81 -2.98
CA PHE A 674 10.10 22.32 -3.63
C PHE A 674 9.78 21.35 -4.76
N PRO A 675 10.61 21.33 -5.85
CA PRO A 675 11.60 22.35 -6.18
C PRO A 675 10.95 23.69 -6.51
N ARG A 676 11.59 24.79 -6.14
CA ARG A 676 11.10 26.13 -6.42
C ARG A 676 11.18 26.44 -7.91
N PRO A 677 10.17 27.15 -8.51
CA PRO A 677 10.17 27.44 -9.95
C PRO A 677 11.42 28.20 -10.42
N ASP A 678 11.93 29.11 -9.61
CA ASP A 678 13.15 29.85 -9.91
C ASP A 678 14.41 28.95 -9.89
N VAL A 679 14.43 27.90 -9.08
CA VAL A 679 15.50 26.90 -9.09
C VAL A 679 15.39 25.99 -10.31
N VAL A 680 14.18 25.53 -10.64
CA VAL A 680 13.92 24.76 -11.87
C VAL A 680 14.39 25.53 -13.09
N ALA A 681 14.13 26.85 -13.15
CA ALA A 681 14.57 27.71 -14.26
C ALA A 681 16.11 27.81 -14.38
N ARG A 682 16.88 27.64 -13.30
CA ARG A 682 18.36 27.62 -13.38
C ARG A 682 18.91 26.39 -14.07
N TYR A 683 18.17 25.28 -14.09
CA TYR A 683 18.52 24.01 -14.74
C TYR A 683 17.83 23.81 -16.09
N ARG A 684 17.39 24.88 -16.76
CA ARG A 684 16.64 24.83 -18.04
C ARG A 684 17.32 24.05 -19.17
N ASP A 685 18.67 24.00 -19.13
CA ASP A 685 19.47 23.31 -20.14
C ASP A 685 19.68 21.82 -19.81
N ALA A 686 19.20 21.36 -18.66
CA ALA A 686 19.23 19.97 -18.21
C ALA A 686 17.82 19.36 -18.24
N ARG A 687 17.74 18.05 -18.45
CA ARG A 687 16.53 17.30 -18.23
C ARG A 687 16.28 17.14 -16.72
N GLN A 688 15.10 17.50 -16.27
CA GLN A 688 14.79 17.56 -14.84
C GLN A 688 13.72 16.52 -14.45
N TRP A 689 13.89 15.94 -13.27
CA TRP A 689 13.04 14.91 -12.70
C TRP A 689 12.69 15.28 -11.25
N ILE A 690 11.47 14.96 -10.83
CA ILE A 690 10.98 15.25 -9.46
C ILE A 690 10.40 13.97 -8.89
N THR A 691 11.00 13.43 -7.82
CA THR A 691 10.56 12.14 -7.22
C THR A 691 9.09 12.15 -6.80
N GLY A 692 8.60 13.24 -6.21
CA GLY A 692 7.21 13.36 -5.82
C GLY A 692 6.21 13.33 -6.98
N GLN A 693 6.64 13.71 -8.20
CA GLN A 693 5.78 13.67 -9.38
C GLN A 693 5.91 12.36 -10.14
N GLN A 694 7.14 11.90 -10.34
CA GLN A 694 7.47 10.81 -11.26
C GLN A 694 7.86 9.50 -10.55
N GLY A 695 7.90 9.49 -9.19
CA GLY A 695 8.32 8.34 -8.39
C GLY A 695 9.83 8.21 -8.29
N ALA A 696 10.30 7.05 -7.89
CA ALA A 696 11.73 6.74 -7.85
C ALA A 696 12.34 6.79 -9.26
N MET A 697 13.62 7.21 -9.32
CA MET A 697 14.38 7.29 -10.55
C MET A 697 15.43 6.19 -10.59
N LEU A 698 15.35 5.31 -11.58
CA LEU A 698 16.40 4.34 -11.89
C LEU A 698 17.38 4.97 -12.89
N VAL A 699 18.65 5.05 -12.50
CA VAL A 699 19.75 5.56 -13.33
C VAL A 699 20.68 4.41 -13.70
N GLU A 700 20.89 4.22 -15.00
CA GLU A 700 21.71 3.14 -15.54
C GLU A 700 22.73 3.65 -16.55
N PRO A 701 23.95 3.08 -16.59
CA PRO A 701 24.94 3.40 -17.59
C PRO A 701 24.55 2.82 -18.95
N THR A 702 24.57 3.65 -19.99
CA THR A 702 24.35 3.25 -21.38
C THR A 702 25.55 3.65 -22.26
N ALA A 703 25.61 3.19 -23.50
CA ALA A 703 26.66 3.61 -24.43
C ALA A 703 26.64 5.13 -24.67
N ALA A 704 25.45 5.74 -24.64
CA ALA A 704 25.27 7.17 -24.92
C ALA A 704 25.43 8.08 -23.68
N GLY A 705 25.55 7.52 -22.45
CA GLY A 705 25.61 8.30 -21.21
C GLY A 705 24.90 7.61 -20.05
N LEU A 706 24.10 8.35 -19.30
CA LEU A 706 23.19 7.82 -18.28
C LEU A 706 21.75 7.80 -18.81
N SER A 707 21.05 6.71 -18.61
CA SER A 707 19.61 6.61 -18.83
C SER A 707 18.91 6.80 -17.49
N VAL A 708 17.91 7.68 -17.44
CA VAL A 708 17.04 7.87 -16.27
C VAL A 708 15.66 7.39 -16.64
N THR A 709 15.12 6.43 -15.85
CA THR A 709 13.77 5.91 -16.00
C THR A 709 13.00 6.17 -14.71
N ALA A 710 11.87 6.82 -14.84
CA ALA A 710 11.01 7.14 -13.70
C ALA A 710 9.97 6.04 -13.48
N GLU A 711 9.72 5.68 -12.23
CA GLU A 711 8.80 4.61 -11.86
C GLU A 711 7.35 4.90 -12.32
N ARG A 712 6.95 6.17 -12.34
CA ARG A 712 5.62 6.58 -12.79
C ARG A 712 5.48 6.77 -14.30
N ASP A 713 6.54 6.64 -15.07
CA ASP A 713 6.48 6.65 -16.53
C ASP A 713 6.13 5.26 -17.08
N VAL A 714 6.26 4.23 -16.27
CA VAL A 714 5.93 2.84 -16.57
C VAL A 714 4.80 2.33 -15.67
N GLY A 715 4.10 1.29 -16.11
CA GLY A 715 3.05 0.68 -15.31
C GLY A 715 1.63 1.18 -15.62
N PRO A 716 0.62 0.74 -14.84
CA PRO A 716 -0.78 1.04 -15.11
C PRO A 716 -1.15 2.49 -14.75
N TRP A 717 -2.29 2.95 -15.27
CA TRP A 717 -2.77 4.33 -15.19
C TRP A 717 -2.75 4.93 -13.77
N TYR A 718 -3.14 4.15 -12.76
CA TYR A 718 -3.16 4.63 -11.37
C TYR A 718 -1.77 4.82 -10.75
N ARG A 719 -0.70 4.36 -11.43
CA ARG A 719 0.69 4.62 -11.02
C ARG A 719 1.32 5.79 -11.78
N ARG A 720 0.73 6.25 -12.87
CA ARG A 720 1.29 7.27 -13.75
C ARG A 720 1.46 8.62 -13.09
N SER A 721 2.40 9.41 -13.63
CA SER A 721 2.63 10.81 -13.27
C SER A 721 1.54 11.75 -13.81
N GLY A 722 1.50 12.99 -13.37
CA GLY A 722 0.59 14.02 -13.82
C GLY A 722 -0.86 13.77 -13.43
N GLU A 723 -1.79 14.18 -14.30
CA GLU A 723 -3.24 14.06 -14.07
C GLU A 723 -3.74 12.66 -14.44
N TRP A 724 -3.28 11.66 -13.68
CA TRP A 724 -3.57 10.24 -13.89
C TRP A 724 -5.08 9.91 -13.88
N TRP A 725 -5.90 10.75 -13.30
CA TRP A 725 -7.36 10.60 -13.24
C TRP A 725 -8.07 11.13 -14.47
N ARG A 726 -7.40 11.92 -15.35
CA ARG A 726 -7.99 12.41 -16.60
C ARG A 726 -8.02 11.31 -17.66
N PRO A 727 -9.19 11.05 -18.25
CA PRO A 727 -9.28 10.14 -19.39
C PRO A 727 -8.51 10.68 -20.59
N ARG A 728 -7.68 9.84 -21.22
CA ARG A 728 -6.87 10.21 -22.38
C ARG A 728 -7.34 9.56 -23.66
N VAL A 729 -7.16 10.24 -24.80
CA VAL A 729 -7.36 9.70 -26.15
C VAL A 729 -6.05 9.05 -26.61
N TRP A 730 -6.13 7.88 -27.26
CA TRP A 730 -4.97 7.04 -27.62
C TRP A 730 -3.94 7.71 -28.54
N PHE A 731 -4.26 8.86 -29.17
CA PHE A 731 -3.41 9.55 -30.16
C PHE A 731 -2.78 10.86 -29.65
N GLU A 732 -2.98 11.23 -28.38
CA GLU A 732 -2.28 12.37 -27.76
C GLU A 732 -1.04 11.82 -27.02
N GLN A 733 0.10 11.72 -27.75
CA GLN A 733 1.44 11.53 -27.18
C GLN A 733 2.18 12.87 -27.16
#